data_cc79b6d3604de987c596cc1eea5d6625
#
_entry.id   cc79b6d3604de987c596cc1eea5d6625
#
_cell.length_a   1.000
_cell.length_b   1.000
_cell.length_c   1.000
_cell.angle_alpha   90.00
_cell.angle_beta   90.00
_cell.angle_gamma   90.00
#
_symmetry.space_group_name_H-M   'P 1'
#
loop_
_entity.id
_entity.type
_entity.pdbx_description
1 polymer ?
#
loop_
_entity_poly.entity_id
_entity_poly.type
_entity_poly.pdbx_seq_one_letter_code
_entity_poly.pdbx_strand_id
1 'polypeptide(L)'
;MSYRDRIFELSELTMDSLIQNCKENVPGTHKRHPYYHPELKHSVNLLESDDALDCYMAAYGEMHHTKCRAALQNMPYPLEEASDQTKAVEIIDWGCGQGIGSICIIDFLKERELTQWLKRVTLIEPSQKALERAVINVEKATNKGVRIVPINSFLPTEGEDNEITGINCEQRHVIHIFSNILDVIQIDLEKVAKCIAIGGKTHYILCIGPVNGNAYRIDNFCKIFQPKSYFSNINNRNYGRTSDSNYLFTCKTKGFVYEGTPLDFTKLENRPFENVLNEYDINLHIKNGLLSLNKAWVYYYLQSVLLSNDLIYIDPEINGINPDFIIIRPNVGIIVISVFEQNLTDFEVIQEGKSKILTLYDETSGTTKEIESPYTALENYQNQIIENIKEFTEAVIDSNKNLGLIKKVLICTGSERTDVINTLGESSYTLVYGKEFISNPSSSLKFFDDLRFYYPNPIFNDVVLSKLKQDLSPRWHSYREGNLVKLSTAQKNLAKSAPKSQHKISGVAGSGKTQVLATRAVNAQVRTGGEVLVLTFNITLANYMKMRISQVRADFPWDKIHLDYYHRFFRKNAHKNNLHVNFSSYEDINFFSDTKSVLPKFDAILIDEVQDYLTPWLQILRRYFLKEDGEFIVFGDPKQNIYHRALDEEGNVRIGVIPGLWNKTLTTGHRFSNPSLAHLAGKFQNLFDENLNDGIVAEPDTNYGNGFQFNILKYSYLNSSNSTNIYENVYQEIIDFINTESSIKLKDIVIIGSQTEILKYIDFNFRNSTGKKTTVTFLSKEDENKISRQSEQASFAYQRDYKRLENVIKTRFTMQTNHLKLSTIQSFKGWEAPTVICIIQNDKYSDENVILSNELVYTGITRAKENLFVINIGNEKYHEFFQDNMN
;
A
#
# COMPACT_ATOMS: atom_id res chain seq x y z
N MET A 1 6.01 40.11 -43.21
CA MET A 1 6.58 40.79 -42.04
C MET A 1 7.40 39.75 -41.26
N SER A 2 8.64 40.07 -40.89
CA SER A 2 9.44 39.13 -40.11
C SER A 2 8.88 38.97 -38.69
N TYR A 3 9.25 37.91 -38.01
CA TYR A 3 8.81 37.71 -36.60
C TYR A 3 9.23 38.90 -35.74
N ARG A 4 10.47 39.36 -35.90
CA ARG A 4 11.02 40.53 -35.18
C ARG A 4 10.16 41.78 -35.39
N ASP A 5 9.79 42.07 -36.64
CA ASP A 5 8.96 43.24 -36.94
C ASP A 5 7.59 43.16 -36.25
N ARG A 6 6.92 41.99 -36.30
CA ARG A 6 5.64 41.78 -35.62
C ARG A 6 5.70 42.03 -34.12
N ILE A 7 6.76 41.55 -33.48
CA ILE A 7 6.92 41.68 -32.01
C ILE A 7 7.26 43.14 -31.63
N PHE A 8 8.08 43.83 -32.42
CA PHE A 8 8.46 45.20 -32.12
C PHE A 8 7.39 46.23 -32.45
N GLU A 9 6.38 45.90 -33.24
CA GLU A 9 5.17 46.71 -33.46
C GLU A 9 4.19 46.68 -32.26
N LEU A 10 4.26 45.68 -31.38
CA LEU A 10 3.46 45.67 -30.17
C LEU A 10 3.82 46.84 -29.25
N SER A 11 2.82 47.50 -28.67
CA SER A 11 3.04 48.62 -27.72
C SER A 11 3.82 48.14 -26.50
N GLU A 12 3.48 46.97 -25.97
CA GLU A 12 4.18 46.29 -24.91
C GLU A 12 4.15 44.76 -25.15
N LEU A 13 5.24 44.10 -24.76
CA LEU A 13 5.26 42.64 -24.76
C LEU A 13 4.97 42.08 -23.36
N THR A 14 3.87 41.36 -23.26
CA THR A 14 3.45 40.53 -22.15
C THR A 14 3.12 39.15 -22.67
N MET A 15 2.94 38.15 -21.78
CA MET A 15 2.52 36.82 -22.24
C MET A 15 1.21 36.87 -23.01
N ASP A 16 0.24 37.70 -22.57
CA ASP A 16 -1.06 37.78 -23.25
C ASP A 16 -0.94 38.37 -24.65
N SER A 17 -0.16 39.49 -24.84
CA SER A 17 0.07 40.09 -26.13
C SER A 17 0.87 39.17 -27.08
N LEU A 18 1.81 38.39 -26.53
CA LEU A 18 2.57 37.40 -27.30
C LEU A 18 1.70 36.26 -27.79
N ILE A 19 0.87 35.68 -26.93
CA ILE A 19 -0.09 34.61 -27.29
C ILE A 19 -1.04 35.13 -28.38
N GLN A 20 -1.58 36.33 -28.24
CA GLN A 20 -2.51 36.91 -29.19
C GLN A 20 -1.85 37.13 -30.56
N ASN A 21 -0.63 37.70 -30.58
CA ASN A 21 0.13 37.88 -31.81
C ASN A 21 0.36 36.54 -32.53
N CYS A 22 0.75 35.51 -31.83
CA CYS A 22 0.94 34.20 -32.45
C CYS A 22 -0.38 33.60 -32.94
N LYS A 23 -1.49 33.72 -32.22
CA LYS A 23 -2.85 33.26 -32.65
C LYS A 23 -3.27 33.93 -33.98
N GLU A 24 -3.01 35.23 -34.15
CA GLU A 24 -3.34 35.97 -35.37
C GLU A 24 -2.54 35.49 -36.57
N ASN A 25 -1.32 34.98 -36.34
CA ASN A 25 -0.37 34.59 -37.38
C ASN A 25 -0.30 33.07 -37.64
N VAL A 26 -1.12 32.27 -36.96
CA VAL A 26 -1.25 30.85 -37.26
C VAL A 26 -1.64 30.65 -38.72
N PRO A 27 -0.97 29.76 -39.47
CA PRO A 27 -1.30 29.47 -40.88
C PRO A 27 -2.79 29.09 -41.07
N GLY A 28 -3.39 29.52 -42.13
CA GLY A 28 -4.83 29.31 -42.42
C GLY A 28 -5.26 27.85 -42.36
N THR A 29 -4.36 26.92 -42.72
CA THR A 29 -4.55 25.47 -42.64
C THR A 29 -4.70 24.96 -41.20
N HIS A 30 -4.10 25.65 -40.22
CA HIS A 30 -4.09 25.27 -38.80
C HIS A 30 -4.88 26.24 -37.91
N LYS A 31 -5.51 27.26 -38.46
CA LYS A 31 -6.14 28.35 -37.70
C LYS A 31 -7.26 27.89 -36.76
N ARG A 32 -7.98 26.83 -37.10
CA ARG A 32 -9.03 26.24 -36.23
C ARG A 32 -8.50 25.28 -35.20
N HIS A 33 -7.37 24.63 -35.48
CA HIS A 33 -6.80 23.58 -34.66
C HIS A 33 -5.26 23.62 -34.69
N PRO A 34 -4.62 24.59 -34.01
CA PRO A 34 -3.15 24.77 -34.04
C PRO A 34 -2.37 23.54 -33.58
N TYR A 35 -2.92 22.76 -32.66
CA TYR A 35 -2.30 21.55 -32.08
C TYR A 35 -2.14 20.39 -33.10
N TYR A 36 -2.77 20.45 -34.28
CA TYR A 36 -2.56 19.46 -35.34
C TYR A 36 -1.38 19.75 -36.27
N HIS A 37 -0.58 20.77 -35.99
CA HIS A 37 0.61 21.02 -36.80
C HIS A 37 1.58 19.80 -36.72
N PRO A 38 2.10 19.29 -37.87
CA PRO A 38 2.91 18.05 -37.91
C PRO A 38 4.15 18.07 -37.00
N GLU A 39 4.81 19.20 -36.81
CA GLU A 39 5.96 19.32 -35.93
C GLU A 39 5.60 19.31 -34.45
N LEU A 40 4.37 19.58 -34.05
CA LEU A 40 3.97 19.65 -32.65
C LEU A 40 3.85 18.30 -31.96
N LYS A 41 3.84 17.17 -32.67
CA LYS A 41 3.71 15.77 -32.15
C LYS A 41 3.92 15.65 -30.63
N HIS A 42 2.90 16.03 -29.85
CA HIS A 42 2.90 16.02 -28.38
C HIS A 42 4.03 16.80 -27.71
N SER A 43 4.55 17.86 -28.34
CA SER A 43 5.58 18.80 -27.83
C SER A 43 6.95 18.20 -27.49
N VAL A 44 7.31 17.05 -28.04
CA VAL A 44 8.59 16.36 -27.79
C VAL A 44 9.65 16.66 -28.86
N ASN A 45 9.25 17.20 -30.00
CA ASN A 45 10.16 17.48 -31.10
C ASN A 45 10.74 18.90 -31.01
N LEU A 46 11.95 19.07 -31.54
CA LEU A 46 12.49 20.42 -31.82
C LEU A 46 11.62 21.11 -32.85
N LEU A 47 11.20 22.33 -32.58
CA LEU A 47 10.39 23.12 -33.48
C LEU A 47 11.31 23.97 -34.36
N GLU A 48 11.35 23.69 -35.66
CA GLU A 48 12.31 24.29 -36.63
C GLU A 48 11.67 25.31 -37.57
N SER A 49 10.32 25.41 -37.53
CA SER A 49 9.61 26.38 -38.41
C SER A 49 8.89 27.46 -37.62
N ASP A 50 8.77 28.64 -38.22
CA ASP A 50 8.03 29.77 -37.65
C ASP A 50 6.53 29.42 -37.50
N ASP A 51 5.97 28.68 -38.46
CA ASP A 51 4.57 28.23 -38.42
C ASP A 51 4.31 27.29 -37.23
N ALA A 52 5.23 26.36 -36.97
CA ALA A 52 5.15 25.46 -35.82
C ALA A 52 5.23 26.20 -34.49
N LEU A 53 6.10 27.20 -34.41
CA LEU A 53 6.28 28.02 -33.21
C LEU A 53 5.06 28.92 -32.95
N ASP A 54 4.44 29.53 -34.00
CA ASP A 54 3.17 30.23 -33.83
C ASP A 54 2.02 29.28 -33.42
N CYS A 55 1.93 28.10 -34.04
CA CYS A 55 0.96 27.07 -33.64
C CYS A 55 1.16 26.58 -32.19
N TYR A 56 2.40 26.39 -31.75
CA TYR A 56 2.70 25.99 -30.38
C TYR A 56 2.24 27.05 -29.38
N MET A 57 2.57 28.30 -29.61
CA MET A 57 2.16 29.39 -28.73
C MET A 57 0.65 29.56 -28.71
N ALA A 58 -0.04 29.45 -29.85
CA ALA A 58 -1.48 29.53 -29.95
C ALA A 58 -2.19 28.39 -29.25
N ALA A 59 -1.62 27.15 -29.31
CA ALA A 59 -2.21 25.96 -28.73
C ALA A 59 -1.95 25.84 -27.21
N TYR A 60 -0.76 26.17 -26.75
CA TYR A 60 -0.29 25.86 -25.39
C TYR A 60 0.09 27.08 -24.55
N GLY A 61 0.22 28.27 -25.14
CA GLY A 61 0.69 29.47 -24.46
C GLY A 61 -0.14 29.87 -23.24
N GLU A 62 -1.47 29.85 -23.33
CA GLU A 62 -2.36 30.15 -22.20
C GLU A 62 -2.19 29.16 -21.04
N MET A 63 -2.04 27.87 -21.37
CA MET A 63 -1.80 26.84 -20.37
C MET A 63 -0.47 27.08 -19.63
N HIS A 64 0.60 27.36 -20.37
CA HIS A 64 1.91 27.64 -19.77
C HIS A 64 1.87 28.92 -18.92
N HIS A 65 1.26 30.00 -19.45
CA HIS A 65 1.09 31.23 -18.69
C HIS A 65 0.36 31.04 -17.38
N THR A 66 -0.78 30.32 -17.39
CA THR A 66 -1.57 30.02 -16.19
C THR A 66 -0.77 29.23 -15.15
N LYS A 67 -0.03 28.21 -15.59
CA LYS A 67 0.84 27.42 -14.70
C LYS A 67 1.97 28.27 -14.09
N CYS A 68 2.64 29.09 -14.92
CA CYS A 68 3.70 29.96 -14.45
C CYS A 68 3.19 31.00 -13.45
N ARG A 69 2.07 31.65 -13.71
CA ARG A 69 1.45 32.61 -12.74
C ARG A 69 1.14 31.96 -11.42
N ALA A 70 0.55 30.77 -11.44
CA ALA A 70 0.27 30.03 -10.22
C ALA A 70 1.54 29.67 -9.44
N ALA A 71 2.59 29.29 -10.15
CA ALA A 71 3.87 28.93 -9.53
C ALA A 71 4.59 30.13 -8.91
N LEU A 72 4.46 31.33 -9.52
CA LEU A 72 5.08 32.59 -9.08
C LEU A 72 4.30 33.27 -7.94
N GLN A 73 3.03 32.95 -7.73
CA GLN A 73 2.12 33.69 -6.84
C GLN A 73 2.69 33.95 -5.44
N ASN A 74 3.36 32.96 -4.85
CA ASN A 74 3.93 33.05 -3.50
C ASN A 74 5.48 33.07 -3.52
N MET A 75 6.08 33.39 -4.64
CA MET A 75 7.52 33.52 -4.73
C MET A 75 8.00 34.62 -3.79
N PRO A 76 8.94 34.39 -2.88
CA PRO A 76 9.43 35.40 -1.96
C PRO A 76 10.18 36.48 -2.76
N TYR A 77 10.00 37.73 -2.35
CA TYR A 77 10.73 38.85 -2.98
C TYR A 77 12.17 38.81 -2.54
N PRO A 78 13.13 38.65 -3.46
CA PRO A 78 14.55 38.67 -3.10
C PRO A 78 15.00 40.01 -2.55
N LEU A 79 14.08 41.00 -2.41
CA LEU A 79 14.46 42.42 -2.44
C LEU A 79 13.95 43.23 -1.26
N GLU A 80 13.14 42.71 -0.32
CA GLU A 80 12.55 43.49 0.77
C GLU A 80 13.54 43.88 1.86
N GLU A 81 14.64 43.14 2.06
CA GLU A 81 15.58 43.34 3.18
C GLU A 81 17.00 43.76 2.76
N ALA A 82 17.31 43.90 1.49
CA ALA A 82 18.67 44.11 1.02
C ALA A 82 18.99 45.58 0.70
N SER A 83 20.23 46.04 0.91
CA SER A 83 20.74 47.31 0.44
C SER A 83 20.71 47.43 -1.09
N ASP A 84 20.58 48.65 -1.64
CA ASP A 84 20.39 48.85 -3.09
C ASP A 84 21.41 48.19 -4.01
N GLN A 85 22.64 47.96 -3.57
CA GLN A 85 23.70 47.30 -4.39
C GLN A 85 23.55 45.76 -4.44
N THR A 86 22.75 45.18 -3.59
CA THR A 86 22.58 43.72 -3.51
C THR A 86 21.31 43.20 -4.18
N LYS A 87 20.49 44.08 -4.76
CA LYS A 87 19.17 43.76 -5.34
C LYS A 87 19.19 43.24 -6.78
N ALA A 88 20.36 43.15 -7.41
CA ALA A 88 20.44 42.74 -8.81
C ALA A 88 20.01 41.26 -9.01
N VAL A 89 19.14 41.06 -10.01
CA VAL A 89 18.51 39.78 -10.36
C VAL A 89 18.98 39.28 -11.71
N GLU A 90 19.19 38.01 -11.84
CA GLU A 90 19.45 37.29 -13.09
C GLU A 90 18.40 36.15 -13.26
N ILE A 91 17.93 35.96 -14.50
CA ILE A 91 17.04 34.87 -14.88
C ILE A 91 17.82 33.85 -15.71
N ILE A 92 17.66 32.55 -15.42
CA ILE A 92 18.17 31.47 -16.24
C ILE A 92 17.00 30.56 -16.60
N ASP A 93 16.70 30.52 -17.89
CA ASP A 93 15.56 29.75 -18.44
C ASP A 93 16.10 28.47 -19.12
N TRP A 94 15.84 27.33 -18.50
CA TRP A 94 16.34 26.03 -18.91
C TRP A 94 15.34 25.33 -19.83
N GLY A 95 15.70 25.16 -21.11
CA GLY A 95 14.78 24.71 -22.14
C GLY A 95 13.73 25.79 -22.42
N CYS A 96 14.20 27.01 -22.72
CA CYS A 96 13.34 28.19 -22.73
C CYS A 96 12.31 28.21 -23.86
N GLY A 97 12.41 27.33 -24.86
CA GLY A 97 11.58 27.39 -26.07
C GLY A 97 11.61 28.79 -26.66
N GLN A 98 10.46 29.44 -26.81
CA GLN A 98 10.31 30.82 -27.27
C GLN A 98 10.42 31.86 -26.12
N GLY A 99 10.97 31.49 -24.96
CA GLY A 99 11.16 32.40 -23.82
C GLY A 99 9.92 32.52 -22.92
N ILE A 100 9.01 31.59 -22.96
CA ILE A 100 7.73 31.60 -22.18
C ILE A 100 7.98 31.80 -20.69
N GLY A 101 8.91 31.01 -20.11
CA GLY A 101 9.25 31.10 -18.71
C GLY A 101 9.82 32.47 -18.33
N SER A 102 10.74 32.94 -19.13
CA SER A 102 11.37 34.26 -18.95
C SER A 102 10.36 35.39 -19.02
N ILE A 103 9.44 35.39 -20.01
CA ILE A 103 8.38 36.42 -20.13
C ILE A 103 7.46 36.41 -18.91
N CYS A 104 7.04 35.24 -18.43
CA CYS A 104 6.21 35.14 -17.24
C CYS A 104 6.89 35.72 -15.99
N ILE A 105 8.21 35.51 -15.83
CA ILE A 105 8.96 36.10 -14.72
C ILE A 105 9.10 37.64 -14.93
N ILE A 106 9.34 38.12 -16.14
CA ILE A 106 9.43 39.53 -16.44
C ILE A 106 8.09 40.24 -16.17
N ASP A 107 6.97 39.66 -16.58
CA ASP A 107 5.63 40.16 -16.27
C ASP A 107 5.38 40.19 -14.76
N PHE A 108 5.79 39.16 -14.04
CA PHE A 108 5.73 39.11 -12.57
C PHE A 108 6.56 40.23 -11.91
N LEU A 109 7.75 40.52 -12.44
CA LEU A 109 8.61 41.63 -11.97
C LEU A 109 8.02 43.00 -12.34
N LYS A 110 7.37 43.12 -13.49
CA LYS A 110 6.66 44.36 -13.90
C LYS A 110 5.49 44.69 -12.97
N GLU A 111 4.62 43.70 -12.69
CA GLU A 111 3.48 43.85 -11.78
C GLU A 111 3.88 44.35 -10.38
N ARG A 112 5.14 44.19 -10.01
CA ARG A 112 5.71 44.54 -8.71
C ARG A 112 6.70 45.71 -8.74
N GLU A 113 6.84 46.34 -9.90
CA GLU A 113 7.77 47.47 -10.12
C GLU A 113 9.25 47.12 -9.82
N LEU A 114 9.68 45.87 -10.12
CA LEU A 114 11.00 45.33 -9.81
C LEU A 114 11.91 45.17 -11.03
N THR A 115 11.45 45.53 -12.23
CA THR A 115 12.19 45.34 -13.49
C THR A 115 13.53 46.08 -13.57
N GLN A 116 13.73 47.20 -12.83
CA GLN A 116 14.98 47.94 -12.74
C GLN A 116 16.13 47.12 -12.15
N TRP A 117 15.80 46.04 -11.40
CA TRP A 117 16.78 45.16 -10.78
C TRP A 117 17.18 43.99 -11.68
N LEU A 118 16.45 43.72 -12.75
CA LEU A 118 16.83 42.69 -13.74
C LEU A 118 18.03 43.17 -14.54
N LYS A 119 19.15 42.41 -14.49
CA LYS A 119 20.41 42.77 -15.15
C LYS A 119 20.80 41.80 -16.26
N ARG A 120 20.37 40.52 -16.14
CA ARG A 120 20.74 39.50 -17.11
C ARG A 120 19.63 38.47 -17.27
N VAL A 121 19.49 37.96 -18.52
CA VAL A 121 18.63 36.80 -18.83
C VAL A 121 19.46 35.83 -19.68
N THR A 122 19.64 34.60 -19.16
CA THR A 122 20.31 33.53 -19.91
C THR A 122 19.23 32.58 -20.43
N LEU A 123 19.25 32.30 -21.72
CA LEU A 123 18.28 31.50 -22.45
C LEU A 123 18.97 30.26 -23.00
N ILE A 124 18.54 29.07 -22.59
CA ILE A 124 19.13 27.79 -22.99
C ILE A 124 18.09 27.01 -23.79
N GLU A 125 18.36 26.70 -25.05
CA GLU A 125 17.41 26.03 -25.95
C GLU A 125 18.16 25.35 -27.10
N PRO A 126 17.91 24.03 -27.38
CA PRO A 126 18.55 23.36 -28.51
C PRO A 126 18.00 23.75 -29.88
N SER A 127 16.74 24.17 -30.00
CA SER A 127 16.21 24.70 -31.27
C SER A 127 16.73 26.11 -31.52
N GLN A 128 17.54 26.27 -32.57
CA GLN A 128 18.06 27.57 -32.96
C GLN A 128 16.94 28.58 -33.24
N LYS A 129 15.89 28.12 -33.91
CA LYS A 129 14.74 28.95 -34.28
C LYS A 129 13.93 29.44 -33.08
N ALA A 130 13.68 28.55 -32.14
CA ALA A 130 12.99 28.87 -30.90
C ALA A 130 13.84 29.83 -30.04
N LEU A 131 15.15 29.61 -29.95
CA LEU A 131 16.08 30.49 -29.26
C LEU A 131 16.13 31.89 -29.84
N GLU A 132 16.16 32.02 -31.17
CA GLU A 132 16.10 33.33 -31.84
C GLU A 132 14.82 34.09 -31.46
N ARG A 133 13.66 33.43 -31.46
CA ARG A 133 12.41 34.01 -31.01
C ARG A 133 12.44 34.37 -29.51
N ALA A 134 13.03 33.55 -28.66
CA ALA A 134 13.18 33.82 -27.23
C ALA A 134 13.99 35.09 -27.00
N VAL A 135 15.10 35.30 -27.74
CA VAL A 135 15.91 36.51 -27.68
C VAL A 135 15.10 37.74 -28.08
N ILE A 136 14.36 37.68 -29.20
CA ILE A 136 13.52 38.78 -29.69
C ILE A 136 12.45 39.17 -28.67
N ASN A 137 11.78 38.14 -28.08
CA ASN A 137 10.75 38.34 -27.09
C ASN A 137 11.29 38.97 -25.80
N VAL A 138 12.38 38.44 -25.27
CA VAL A 138 12.99 38.96 -24.05
C VAL A 138 13.56 40.35 -24.27
N GLU A 139 14.15 40.63 -25.43
CA GLU A 139 14.64 41.96 -25.82
C GLU A 139 13.51 43.01 -25.80
N LYS A 140 12.35 42.65 -26.35
CA LYS A 140 11.18 43.55 -26.36
C LYS A 140 10.55 43.71 -24.98
N ALA A 141 10.55 42.64 -24.16
CA ALA A 141 9.92 42.64 -22.83
C ALA A 141 10.74 43.36 -21.76
N THR A 142 12.07 43.54 -21.98
CA THR A 142 12.99 44.06 -20.97
C THR A 142 13.34 45.53 -21.23
N ASN A 143 13.85 46.23 -20.19
CA ASN A 143 14.39 47.57 -20.29
C ASN A 143 15.75 47.59 -21.02
N LYS A 144 16.10 48.72 -21.63
CA LYS A 144 17.44 48.95 -22.18
C LYS A 144 18.50 48.76 -21.09
N GLY A 145 19.48 47.86 -21.33
CA GLY A 145 20.58 47.57 -20.40
C GLY A 145 20.50 46.18 -19.73
N VAL A 146 19.48 45.43 -19.97
CA VAL A 146 19.46 44.01 -19.58
C VAL A 146 20.28 43.20 -20.58
N ARG A 147 21.28 42.44 -20.09
CA ARG A 147 22.12 41.57 -20.92
C ARG A 147 21.40 40.26 -21.22
N ILE A 148 21.20 39.92 -22.50
CA ILE A 148 20.59 38.64 -22.92
C ILE A 148 21.72 37.74 -23.42
N VAL A 149 21.78 36.51 -22.91
CA VAL A 149 22.81 35.52 -23.21
C VAL A 149 22.13 34.26 -23.76
N PRO A 150 22.06 34.12 -25.09
CA PRO A 150 21.52 32.87 -25.68
C PRO A 150 22.60 31.78 -25.67
N ILE A 151 22.18 30.56 -25.32
CA ILE A 151 22.99 29.34 -25.34
C ILE A 151 22.21 28.28 -26.15
N ASN A 152 22.69 28.01 -27.37
CA ASN A 152 22.11 26.98 -28.21
C ASN A 152 22.73 25.62 -27.83
N SER A 153 22.09 24.92 -26.93
CA SER A 153 22.57 23.62 -26.44
C SER A 153 21.45 22.75 -25.87
N PHE A 154 21.62 21.45 -25.92
CA PHE A 154 20.84 20.52 -25.13
C PHE A 154 21.20 20.60 -23.65
N LEU A 155 20.26 20.29 -22.79
CA LEU A 155 20.56 20.07 -21.38
C LEU A 155 21.37 18.79 -21.21
N PRO A 156 22.18 18.66 -20.14
CA PRO A 156 22.98 17.48 -19.90
C PRO A 156 22.16 16.17 -19.95
N THR A 157 22.67 15.17 -20.66
CA THR A 157 22.08 13.85 -20.80
C THR A 157 23.00 12.76 -20.21
N GLU A 158 22.46 11.54 -19.97
CA GLU A 158 23.27 10.42 -19.55
C GLU A 158 24.21 9.97 -20.69
N GLY A 159 25.47 9.77 -20.38
CA GLY A 159 26.45 9.16 -21.29
C GLY A 159 27.12 10.09 -22.32
N GLU A 160 26.72 11.36 -22.43
CA GLU A 160 27.40 12.33 -23.31
C GLU A 160 28.14 13.42 -22.50
N ASP A 161 29.35 13.75 -22.91
CA ASP A 161 30.07 14.91 -22.41
C ASP A 161 29.46 16.15 -23.05
N ASN A 162 28.47 16.73 -22.38
CA ASN A 162 27.79 17.92 -22.86
C ASN A 162 28.59 19.19 -22.54
N GLU A 163 28.49 20.17 -23.43
CA GLU A 163 29.20 21.48 -23.36
C GLU A 163 28.78 22.35 -22.17
N ILE A 164 27.61 22.08 -21.55
CA ILE A 164 27.15 22.82 -20.36
C ILE A 164 27.73 22.16 -19.11
N THR A 165 28.92 22.61 -18.72
CA THR A 165 29.60 22.16 -17.48
C THR A 165 29.32 23.06 -16.29
N GLY A 166 28.74 24.23 -16.52
CA GLY A 166 28.31 25.18 -15.49
C GLY A 166 27.87 26.50 -16.09
N ILE A 167 26.97 27.20 -15.44
CA ILE A 167 26.54 28.55 -15.83
C ILE A 167 27.14 29.55 -14.86
N ASN A 168 27.94 30.44 -15.38
CA ASN A 168 28.51 31.52 -14.57
C ASN A 168 27.43 32.56 -14.25
N CYS A 169 26.90 32.50 -13.01
CA CYS A 169 25.96 33.48 -12.51
C CYS A 169 26.69 34.74 -12.06
N GLU A 170 26.27 35.87 -12.58
CA GLU A 170 26.93 37.18 -12.30
C GLU A 170 26.26 37.89 -11.11
N GLN A 171 24.97 37.71 -10.94
CA GLN A 171 24.20 38.45 -9.94
C GLN A 171 24.05 37.64 -8.64
N ARG A 172 23.71 38.34 -7.55
CA ARG A 172 23.52 37.69 -6.21
C ARG A 172 22.24 36.84 -6.12
N HIS A 173 21.17 37.31 -6.78
CA HIS A 173 19.88 36.64 -6.82
C HIS A 173 19.67 36.03 -8.21
N VAL A 174 19.50 34.74 -8.29
CA VAL A 174 19.36 33.99 -9.55
C VAL A 174 18.05 33.24 -9.56
N ILE A 175 17.19 33.53 -10.51
CA ILE A 175 15.92 32.85 -10.72
C ILE A 175 16.12 31.82 -11.82
N HIS A 176 16.04 30.54 -11.45
CA HIS A 176 16.06 29.43 -12.40
C HIS A 176 14.62 28.99 -12.68
N ILE A 177 14.27 28.87 -13.95
CA ILE A 177 13.00 28.35 -14.37
C ILE A 177 13.17 27.12 -15.27
N PHE A 178 12.44 26.05 -14.92
CA PHE A 178 12.32 24.81 -15.66
C PHE A 178 10.85 24.63 -16.04
N SER A 179 10.49 25.02 -17.25
CA SER A 179 9.09 24.98 -17.70
C SER A 179 8.86 23.86 -18.69
N ASN A 180 8.22 22.76 -18.24
CA ASN A 180 7.90 21.58 -19.04
C ASN A 180 9.13 20.91 -19.70
N ILE A 181 10.24 20.86 -18.97
CA ILE A 181 11.49 20.27 -19.44
C ILE A 181 12.01 19.14 -18.53
N LEU A 182 11.80 19.21 -17.22
CA LEU A 182 12.32 18.21 -16.28
C LEU A 182 11.65 16.84 -16.41
N ASP A 183 10.49 16.74 -17.04
CA ASP A 183 9.79 15.49 -17.34
C ASP A 183 10.36 14.77 -18.57
N VAL A 184 11.33 15.35 -19.29
CA VAL A 184 12.07 14.71 -20.38
C VAL A 184 13.07 13.72 -19.80
N ILE A 185 12.94 12.44 -20.17
CA ILE A 185 13.67 11.32 -19.54
C ILE A 185 15.17 11.37 -19.79
N GLN A 186 15.57 11.81 -20.95
CA GLN A 186 16.98 11.86 -21.38
C GLN A 186 17.83 12.83 -20.57
N ILE A 187 17.23 13.78 -19.85
CA ILE A 187 17.95 14.79 -19.07
C ILE A 187 18.50 14.17 -17.78
N ASP A 188 19.80 14.32 -17.56
CA ASP A 188 20.47 13.97 -16.31
C ASP A 188 20.26 15.06 -15.25
N LEU A 189 19.34 14.78 -14.32
CA LEU A 189 18.95 15.75 -13.28
C LEU A 189 20.08 16.12 -12.34
N GLU A 190 21.03 15.21 -12.08
CA GLU A 190 22.18 15.49 -11.21
C GLU A 190 23.20 16.38 -11.90
N LYS A 191 23.48 16.15 -13.19
CA LYS A 191 24.35 17.03 -13.97
C LYS A 191 23.76 18.43 -14.07
N VAL A 192 22.44 18.56 -14.29
CA VAL A 192 21.75 19.87 -14.30
C VAL A 192 21.84 20.54 -12.92
N ALA A 193 21.63 19.80 -11.82
CA ALA A 193 21.77 20.35 -10.48
C ALA A 193 23.21 20.81 -10.17
N LYS A 194 24.22 20.08 -10.63
CA LYS A 194 25.64 20.49 -10.54
C LYS A 194 25.91 21.81 -11.25
N CYS A 195 25.27 22.04 -12.39
CA CYS A 195 25.41 23.34 -13.11
C CYS A 195 24.85 24.52 -12.30
N ILE A 196 23.90 24.31 -11.40
CA ILE A 196 23.29 25.35 -10.55
C ILE A 196 24.08 25.56 -9.25
N ALA A 197 24.68 24.53 -8.70
CA ALA A 197 25.30 24.51 -7.37
C ALA A 197 26.62 25.30 -7.25
N ILE A 198 26.82 26.31 -8.06
CA ILE A 198 28.04 27.15 -8.07
C ILE A 198 27.89 28.31 -7.10
N GLY A 199 28.53 28.15 -6.00
CA GLY A 199 28.80 28.91 -4.80
C GLY A 199 28.30 30.33 -4.55
N GLY A 200 27.86 30.59 -3.30
CA GLY A 200 27.78 31.91 -2.66
C GLY A 200 26.60 32.81 -3.07
N LYS A 201 25.58 32.30 -3.77
CA LYS A 201 24.44 33.06 -4.27
C LYS A 201 23.11 32.53 -3.79
N THR A 202 22.07 33.34 -3.84
CA THR A 202 20.69 32.92 -3.51
C THR A 202 19.98 32.55 -4.79
N HIS A 203 19.64 31.26 -4.94
CA HIS A 203 18.96 30.73 -6.09
C HIS A 203 17.48 30.49 -5.78
N TYR A 204 16.60 30.98 -6.63
CA TYR A 204 15.17 30.73 -6.64
C TYR A 204 14.88 29.72 -7.73
N ILE A 205 14.59 28.49 -7.37
CA ILE A 205 14.43 27.41 -8.33
C ILE A 205 12.94 27.13 -8.49
N LEU A 206 12.46 27.26 -9.74
CA LEU A 206 11.06 27.10 -10.09
C LEU A 206 10.90 26.01 -11.15
N CYS A 207 10.28 24.91 -10.77
CA CYS A 207 9.99 23.77 -11.62
C CYS A 207 8.51 23.72 -11.93
N ILE A 208 8.15 23.68 -13.22
CA ILE A 208 6.76 23.67 -13.70
C ILE A 208 6.63 22.56 -14.74
N GLY A 209 5.56 21.75 -14.64
CA GLY A 209 5.30 20.69 -15.61
C GLY A 209 3.86 20.18 -15.59
N PRO A 210 3.54 19.25 -16.47
CA PRO A 210 2.28 18.53 -16.43
C PRO A 210 2.30 17.48 -15.31
N VAL A 211 1.10 17.03 -14.87
CA VAL A 211 0.96 15.84 -14.02
C VAL A 211 0.81 14.63 -14.94
N ASN A 212 1.91 14.21 -15.54
CA ASN A 212 2.01 13.02 -16.38
C ASN A 212 2.84 11.90 -15.68
N GLY A 213 3.13 10.82 -16.39
CA GLY A 213 3.92 9.70 -15.88
C GLY A 213 5.32 10.09 -15.38
N ASN A 214 5.92 11.15 -15.93
CA ASN A 214 7.27 11.62 -15.61
C ASN A 214 7.30 12.77 -14.58
N ALA A 215 6.15 13.20 -14.08
CA ALA A 215 6.06 14.32 -13.14
C ALA A 215 6.86 14.12 -11.83
N TYR A 216 7.17 12.88 -11.46
CA TYR A 216 8.01 12.54 -10.32
C TYR A 216 9.44 13.09 -10.46
N ARG A 217 9.94 13.27 -11.71
CA ARG A 217 11.28 13.82 -11.98
C ARG A 217 11.43 15.24 -11.43
N ILE A 218 10.36 16.04 -11.42
CA ILE A 218 10.35 17.36 -10.75
C ILE A 218 10.61 17.20 -9.24
N ASP A 219 9.97 16.23 -8.58
CA ASP A 219 10.20 15.95 -7.16
C ASP A 219 11.64 15.48 -6.92
N ASN A 220 12.15 14.60 -7.77
CA ASN A 220 13.51 14.08 -7.67
C ASN A 220 14.54 15.20 -7.84
N PHE A 221 14.37 16.06 -8.84
CA PHE A 221 15.25 17.21 -9.04
C PHE A 221 15.25 18.14 -7.82
N CYS A 222 14.08 18.47 -7.27
CA CYS A 222 13.98 19.32 -6.09
C CYS A 222 14.64 18.68 -4.85
N LYS A 223 14.53 17.36 -4.69
CA LYS A 223 15.14 16.64 -3.56
C LYS A 223 16.67 16.73 -3.54
N ILE A 224 17.33 16.90 -4.69
CA ILE A 224 18.79 17.09 -4.78
C ILE A 224 19.21 18.29 -3.93
N PHE A 225 18.43 19.36 -3.92
CA PHE A 225 18.73 20.62 -3.21
C PHE A 225 18.31 20.62 -1.73
N GLN A 226 17.58 19.63 -1.27
CA GLN A 226 17.11 19.50 0.12
C GLN A 226 16.40 20.78 0.66
N PRO A 227 15.38 21.29 -0.03
CA PRO A 227 14.75 22.54 0.35
C PRO A 227 14.07 22.42 1.73
N LYS A 228 14.26 23.43 2.59
CA LYS A 228 13.61 23.53 3.90
C LYS A 228 12.11 23.78 3.78
N SER A 229 11.71 24.51 2.75
CA SER A 229 10.31 24.87 2.47
C SER A 229 10.11 25.13 0.98
N TYR A 230 8.86 25.08 0.55
CA TYR A 230 8.46 25.41 -0.83
C TYR A 230 7.55 26.62 -0.82
N PHE A 231 7.85 27.64 -1.66
CA PHE A 231 6.94 28.76 -1.91
C PHE A 231 5.87 28.39 -2.96
N SER A 232 6.12 27.37 -3.79
CA SER A 232 5.14 26.78 -4.69
C SER A 232 5.16 25.26 -4.57
N ASN A 233 3.98 24.64 -4.39
CA ASN A 233 3.84 23.19 -4.29
C ASN A 233 2.45 22.78 -4.76
N ILE A 234 2.23 22.79 -6.07
CA ILE A 234 0.95 22.45 -6.70
C ILE A 234 1.09 21.08 -7.35
N ASN A 235 0.12 20.22 -7.13
CA ASN A 235 -0.01 18.92 -7.81
C ASN A 235 -1.50 18.68 -8.07
N ASN A 236 -2.01 19.22 -9.20
CA ASN A 236 -3.43 19.17 -9.53
C ASN A 236 -3.65 18.67 -10.96
N ARG A 237 -4.42 17.59 -11.11
CA ARG A 237 -4.77 16.99 -12.41
C ARG A 237 -5.86 17.74 -13.16
N ASN A 238 -6.66 18.57 -12.49
CA ASN A 238 -7.79 19.31 -13.05
C ASN A 238 -7.63 20.80 -12.79
N TYR A 239 -6.47 21.36 -13.17
CA TYR A 239 -6.08 22.69 -12.74
C TYR A 239 -6.85 23.84 -13.41
N GLY A 240 -7.12 23.77 -14.71
CA GLY A 240 -7.77 24.84 -15.43
C GLY A 240 -8.34 24.42 -16.77
N ARG A 241 -8.97 25.38 -17.47
CA ARG A 241 -9.46 25.19 -18.84
C ARG A 241 -8.79 26.20 -19.73
N THR A 242 -8.49 25.82 -20.97
CA THR A 242 -8.09 26.78 -22.01
C THR A 242 -9.34 27.48 -22.55
N SER A 243 -9.21 28.74 -22.99
CA SER A 243 -10.33 29.52 -23.50
C SER A 243 -11.03 28.85 -24.70
N ASP A 244 -10.29 28.12 -25.51
CA ASP A 244 -10.76 27.55 -26.76
C ASP A 244 -11.11 26.05 -26.70
N SER A 245 -10.94 25.41 -25.57
CA SER A 245 -11.28 23.99 -25.40
C SER A 245 -11.83 23.66 -24.03
N ASN A 246 -12.74 22.67 -23.98
CA ASN A 246 -13.24 22.12 -22.71
C ASN A 246 -12.22 21.22 -22.00
N TYR A 247 -10.96 21.18 -22.46
CA TYR A 247 -9.92 20.34 -21.87
C TYR A 247 -9.38 20.93 -20.58
N LEU A 248 -9.44 20.11 -19.53
CA LEU A 248 -8.74 20.38 -18.28
C LEU A 248 -7.26 20.06 -18.46
N PHE A 249 -6.39 20.99 -18.11
CA PHE A 249 -4.96 20.72 -18.10
C PHE A 249 -4.44 20.46 -16.69
N THR A 250 -3.31 19.78 -16.61
CA THR A 250 -2.68 19.40 -15.34
C THR A 250 -1.57 20.38 -14.99
N CYS A 251 -1.34 20.61 -13.68
CA CYS A 251 -0.29 21.48 -13.20
C CYS A 251 0.47 20.85 -12.04
N LYS A 252 1.77 20.68 -12.22
CA LYS A 252 2.71 20.37 -11.16
C LYS A 252 3.74 21.47 -11.06
N THR A 253 3.88 22.07 -9.87
CA THR A 253 4.89 23.07 -9.58
C THR A 253 5.64 22.74 -8.31
N LYS A 254 6.94 23.06 -8.29
CA LYS A 254 7.79 23.11 -7.12
C LYS A 254 8.64 24.36 -7.20
N GLY A 255 8.54 25.23 -6.20
CA GLY A 255 9.34 26.43 -6.10
C GLY A 255 9.99 26.53 -4.72
N PHE A 256 11.30 26.74 -4.65
CA PHE A 256 12.05 26.82 -3.40
C PHE A 256 13.27 27.72 -3.54
N VAL A 257 13.82 28.13 -2.39
CA VAL A 257 15.05 28.92 -2.30
C VAL A 257 16.22 28.02 -1.92
N TYR A 258 17.35 28.18 -2.62
CA TYR A 258 18.62 27.50 -2.38
C TYR A 258 19.75 28.48 -2.20
N GLU A 259 20.55 28.35 -1.14
CA GLU A 259 21.62 29.33 -0.76
C GLU A 259 23.01 28.92 -1.28
N GLY A 260 23.10 28.24 -2.39
CA GLY A 260 24.36 27.92 -3.08
C GLY A 260 25.42 27.20 -2.23
N THR A 261 25.01 26.30 -1.35
CA THR A 261 25.94 25.41 -0.62
C THR A 261 26.36 24.26 -1.52
N PRO A 262 27.61 23.74 -1.41
CA PRO A 262 28.01 22.58 -2.19
C PRO A 262 27.04 21.41 -1.95
N LEU A 263 26.55 20.81 -3.03
CA LEU A 263 25.66 19.66 -2.96
C LEU A 263 26.50 18.42 -2.63
N ASP A 264 26.10 17.73 -1.56
CA ASP A 264 26.72 16.47 -1.14
C ASP A 264 25.95 15.30 -1.77
N PHE A 265 26.40 14.86 -2.95
CA PHE A 265 25.76 13.78 -3.70
C PHE A 265 25.93 12.42 -3.00
N THR A 266 26.90 12.27 -2.09
CA THR A 266 27.08 11.02 -1.33
C THR A 266 25.95 10.78 -0.33
N LYS A 267 25.23 11.83 0.06
CA LYS A 267 24.04 11.73 0.92
C LYS A 267 22.75 11.38 0.17
N LEU A 268 22.74 11.45 -1.16
CA LEU A 268 21.59 11.06 -1.97
C LEU A 268 21.38 9.55 -2.00
N GLU A 269 22.45 8.77 -1.86
CA GLU A 269 22.41 7.30 -1.80
C GLU A 269 21.67 6.75 -0.57
N ASN A 270 21.38 7.57 0.45
CA ASN A 270 20.85 7.15 1.75
C ASN A 270 19.45 7.68 2.11
N ARG A 271 18.60 8.09 1.14
CA ARG A 271 17.28 8.64 1.47
C ARG A 271 16.14 7.68 1.17
N PRO A 272 15.26 7.43 2.16
CA PRO A 272 14.05 6.68 1.91
C PRO A 272 13.10 7.49 1.02
N PHE A 273 12.76 6.97 -0.14
CA PHE A 273 11.52 7.32 -0.80
C PHE A 273 10.39 6.71 0.02
N GLU A 274 9.50 7.51 0.56
CA GLU A 274 8.24 7.00 1.08
C GLU A 274 7.51 6.31 -0.08
N ASN A 275 7.34 5.00 0.00
CA ASN A 275 6.64 4.10 -0.91
C ASN A 275 7.37 3.57 -2.15
N VAL A 276 8.67 3.69 -2.24
CA VAL A 276 9.46 3.01 -3.29
C VAL A 276 10.68 2.40 -2.64
N LEU A 277 10.96 1.14 -2.93
CA LEU A 277 12.24 0.53 -2.57
C LEU A 277 13.34 1.44 -3.09
N ASN A 278 14.20 1.96 -2.21
CA ASN A 278 15.30 2.80 -2.62
C ASN A 278 16.37 1.93 -3.32
N GLU A 279 17.34 2.57 -3.95
CA GLU A 279 18.43 1.87 -4.63
C GLU A 279 19.18 0.90 -3.69
N TYR A 280 19.26 1.23 -2.40
CA TYR A 280 19.82 0.34 -1.38
C TYR A 280 19.00 -0.95 -1.24
N ASP A 281 17.67 -0.88 -1.21
CA ASP A 281 16.80 -2.05 -1.09
C ASP A 281 16.87 -2.91 -2.35
N ILE A 282 17.00 -2.30 -3.54
CA ILE A 282 17.18 -3.02 -4.80
C ILE A 282 18.54 -3.73 -4.81
N ASN A 283 19.61 -3.04 -4.44
CA ASN A 283 20.95 -3.64 -4.34
C ASN A 283 20.99 -4.75 -3.30
N LEU A 284 20.26 -4.61 -2.19
CA LEU A 284 20.13 -5.67 -1.19
C LEU A 284 19.35 -6.87 -1.75
N HIS A 285 18.28 -6.64 -2.53
CA HIS A 285 17.53 -7.70 -3.21
C HIS A 285 18.40 -8.43 -4.25
N ILE A 286 19.19 -7.71 -5.05
CA ILE A 286 20.13 -8.29 -6.02
C ILE A 286 21.20 -9.10 -5.27
N LYS A 287 21.82 -8.55 -4.23
CA LYS A 287 22.85 -9.19 -3.41
C LYS A 287 22.35 -10.48 -2.75
N ASN A 288 21.09 -10.50 -2.32
CA ASN A 288 20.47 -11.66 -1.71
C ASN A 288 19.90 -12.67 -2.74
N GLY A 289 20.11 -12.44 -4.04
CA GLY A 289 19.61 -13.31 -5.11
C GLY A 289 18.09 -13.29 -5.28
N LEU A 290 17.40 -12.29 -4.73
CA LEU A 290 15.94 -12.13 -4.80
C LEU A 290 15.50 -11.42 -6.08
N LEU A 291 16.37 -10.62 -6.67
CA LEU A 291 16.12 -9.88 -7.89
C LEU A 291 17.28 -10.06 -8.86
N SER A 292 16.99 -10.51 -10.09
CA SER A 292 17.98 -10.55 -11.16
C SER A 292 18.25 -9.16 -11.73
N LEU A 293 19.35 -9.00 -12.47
CA LEU A 293 19.67 -7.75 -13.15
C LEU A 293 18.58 -7.33 -14.15
N ASN A 294 18.02 -8.28 -14.90
CA ASN A 294 16.96 -7.99 -15.87
C ASN A 294 15.68 -7.52 -15.18
N LYS A 295 15.28 -8.15 -14.08
CA LYS A 295 14.14 -7.69 -13.27
C LYS A 295 14.41 -6.33 -12.64
N ALA A 296 15.64 -6.04 -12.22
CA ALA A 296 16.02 -4.71 -11.73
C ALA A 296 15.86 -3.64 -12.83
N TRP A 297 16.27 -3.92 -14.07
CA TRP A 297 16.05 -3.03 -15.21
C TRP A 297 14.55 -2.83 -15.48
N VAL A 298 13.75 -3.90 -15.49
CA VAL A 298 12.28 -3.79 -15.61
C VAL A 298 11.71 -2.90 -14.52
N TYR A 299 12.15 -3.05 -13.29
CA TYR A 299 11.72 -2.22 -12.18
C TYR A 299 12.06 -0.72 -12.40
N TYR A 300 13.28 -0.40 -12.80
CA TYR A 300 13.69 0.98 -13.10
C TYR A 300 12.82 1.62 -14.19
N TYR A 301 12.53 0.87 -15.25
CA TYR A 301 11.65 1.36 -16.32
C TYR A 301 10.21 1.53 -15.86
N LEU A 302 9.68 0.60 -15.07
CA LEU A 302 8.35 0.73 -14.48
C LEU A 302 8.26 1.95 -13.55
N GLN A 303 9.26 2.17 -12.70
CA GLN A 303 9.33 3.34 -11.83
C GLN A 303 9.27 4.65 -12.61
N SER A 304 9.91 4.70 -13.78
CA SER A 304 9.96 5.91 -14.61
C SER A 304 8.58 6.36 -15.10
N VAL A 305 7.61 5.45 -15.18
CA VAL A 305 6.26 5.71 -15.69
C VAL A 305 5.17 5.72 -14.59
N LEU A 306 5.52 5.41 -13.35
CA LEU A 306 4.57 5.41 -12.22
C LEU A 306 4.19 6.83 -11.80
N LEU A 307 2.93 7.02 -11.42
CA LEU A 307 2.45 8.24 -10.76
C LEU A 307 2.85 8.23 -9.29
N SER A 308 2.89 9.41 -8.67
CA SER A 308 3.25 9.57 -7.24
C SER A 308 2.39 8.76 -6.26
N ASN A 309 1.16 8.40 -6.64
CA ASN A 309 0.24 7.61 -5.82
C ASN A 309 0.19 6.13 -6.22
N ASP A 310 0.92 5.74 -7.27
CA ASP A 310 1.00 4.33 -7.66
C ASP A 310 1.88 3.58 -6.65
N LEU A 311 1.52 2.34 -6.36
CA LEU A 311 2.30 1.46 -5.50
C LEU A 311 2.86 0.33 -6.36
N ILE A 312 4.13 0.05 -6.21
CA ILE A 312 4.78 -1.10 -6.85
C ILE A 312 5.31 -2.05 -5.78
N TYR A 313 4.99 -3.32 -5.94
CA TYR A 313 5.48 -4.41 -5.10
C TYR A 313 6.38 -5.30 -5.94
N ILE A 314 7.55 -5.61 -5.41
CA ILE A 314 8.53 -6.51 -6.04
C ILE A 314 8.40 -7.88 -5.40
N ASP A 315 8.22 -8.91 -6.22
CA ASP A 315 8.15 -10.31 -5.82
C ASP A 315 7.23 -10.53 -4.59
N PRO A 316 6.01 -9.94 -4.58
CA PRO A 316 5.12 -10.05 -3.43
C PRO A 316 4.58 -11.47 -3.31
N GLU A 317 4.35 -11.93 -2.08
CA GLU A 317 3.70 -13.19 -1.84
C GLU A 317 2.18 -13.02 -1.73
N ILE A 318 1.44 -13.81 -2.51
CA ILE A 318 -0.01 -13.93 -2.41
C ILE A 318 -0.39 -15.41 -2.35
N ASN A 319 -0.83 -15.90 -1.20
CA ASN A 319 -1.27 -17.30 -1.03
C ASN A 319 -0.26 -18.36 -1.51
N GLY A 320 1.03 -18.09 -1.39
CA GLY A 320 2.10 -19.00 -1.79
C GLY A 320 2.46 -18.95 -3.27
N ILE A 321 2.03 -17.92 -3.99
CA ILE A 321 2.50 -17.57 -5.34
C ILE A 321 3.14 -16.19 -5.35
N ASN A 322 4.14 -16.01 -6.21
CA ASN A 322 4.96 -14.80 -6.26
C ASN A 322 5.01 -14.24 -7.69
N PRO A 323 4.13 -13.29 -8.05
CA PRO A 323 4.33 -12.51 -9.27
C PRO A 323 5.57 -11.63 -9.16
N ASP A 324 6.26 -11.38 -10.28
CA ASP A 324 7.48 -10.58 -10.26
C ASP A 324 7.23 -9.13 -9.82
N PHE A 325 6.15 -8.53 -10.33
CA PHE A 325 5.71 -7.20 -9.88
C PHE A 325 4.19 -7.12 -9.82
N ILE A 326 3.72 -6.34 -8.84
CA ILE A 326 2.33 -5.86 -8.81
C ILE A 326 2.35 -4.35 -8.72
N ILE A 327 1.64 -3.70 -9.64
CA ILE A 327 1.39 -2.25 -9.59
C ILE A 327 -0.05 -2.03 -9.19
N ILE A 328 -0.27 -1.18 -8.19
CA ILE A 328 -1.59 -0.75 -7.77
C ILE A 328 -1.73 0.73 -8.06
N ARG A 329 -2.74 1.10 -8.85
CA ARG A 329 -3.16 2.49 -9.04
C ARG A 329 -4.44 2.72 -8.26
N PRO A 330 -4.41 3.51 -7.17
CA PRO A 330 -5.59 3.79 -6.36
C PRO A 330 -6.77 4.28 -7.21
N ASN A 331 -7.95 3.77 -6.92
CA ASN A 331 -9.21 4.03 -7.64
C ASN A 331 -9.26 3.56 -9.11
N VAL A 332 -8.22 2.91 -9.64
CA VAL A 332 -8.18 2.42 -11.03
C VAL A 332 -8.14 0.89 -11.08
N GLY A 333 -7.14 0.26 -10.45
CA GLY A 333 -7.00 -1.20 -10.49
C GLY A 333 -5.60 -1.71 -10.19
N ILE A 334 -5.33 -2.92 -10.67
CA ILE A 334 -4.12 -3.68 -10.43
C ILE A 334 -3.50 -4.11 -11.77
N ILE A 335 -2.18 -4.07 -11.86
CA ILE A 335 -1.41 -4.69 -12.94
C ILE A 335 -0.54 -5.78 -12.33
N VAL A 336 -0.66 -6.99 -12.83
CA VAL A 336 0.19 -8.13 -12.47
C VAL A 336 1.18 -8.37 -13.59
N ILE A 337 2.45 -8.42 -13.25
CA ILE A 337 3.54 -8.52 -14.21
C ILE A 337 4.34 -9.79 -13.93
N SER A 338 4.57 -10.58 -14.96
CA SER A 338 5.54 -11.67 -14.97
C SER A 338 6.71 -11.32 -15.88
N VAL A 339 7.93 -11.56 -15.44
CA VAL A 339 9.16 -11.34 -16.20
C VAL A 339 9.77 -12.69 -16.54
N PHE A 340 9.83 -13.00 -17.82
CA PHE A 340 10.47 -14.22 -18.32
C PHE A 340 11.84 -13.88 -18.91
N GLU A 341 12.89 -14.39 -18.29
CA GLU A 341 14.27 -13.96 -18.60
C GLU A 341 14.98 -14.83 -19.63
N GLN A 342 14.51 -16.06 -19.81
CA GLN A 342 15.12 -17.00 -20.74
C GLN A 342 14.67 -16.73 -22.18
N ASN A 343 15.45 -17.19 -23.14
CA ASN A 343 15.06 -17.12 -24.54
C ASN A 343 13.99 -18.19 -24.84
N LEU A 344 12.80 -17.77 -25.25
CA LEU A 344 11.68 -18.69 -25.53
C LEU A 344 11.94 -19.62 -26.72
N THR A 345 12.86 -19.26 -27.62
CA THR A 345 13.23 -20.14 -28.72
C THR A 345 13.99 -21.41 -28.28
N ASP A 346 14.50 -21.44 -27.06
CA ASP A 346 15.21 -22.60 -26.49
C ASP A 346 14.24 -23.65 -25.91
N PHE A 347 12.94 -23.37 -25.91
CA PHE A 347 11.92 -24.24 -25.33
C PHE A 347 11.03 -24.87 -26.41
N GLU A 348 10.68 -26.13 -26.17
CA GLU A 348 9.58 -26.78 -26.86
C GLU A 348 8.27 -26.54 -26.08
N VAL A 349 7.18 -26.31 -26.82
CA VAL A 349 5.86 -26.08 -26.24
C VAL A 349 5.01 -27.33 -26.35
N ILE A 350 4.66 -27.91 -25.22
CA ILE A 350 3.74 -29.04 -25.15
C ILE A 350 2.35 -28.52 -24.76
N GLN A 351 1.34 -28.89 -25.56
CA GLN A 351 -0.06 -28.55 -25.27
C GLN A 351 -0.67 -29.66 -24.41
N GLU A 352 -1.03 -29.34 -23.15
CA GLU A 352 -1.77 -30.22 -22.26
C GLU A 352 -3.18 -29.66 -22.01
N GLY A 353 -4.16 -30.17 -22.75
CA GLY A 353 -5.54 -29.64 -22.64
C GLY A 353 -5.63 -28.16 -23.01
N LYS A 354 -5.98 -27.33 -22.04
CA LYS A 354 -6.02 -25.85 -22.19
C LYS A 354 -4.69 -25.15 -21.75
N SER A 355 -3.80 -25.87 -21.12
CA SER A 355 -2.53 -25.33 -20.61
C SER A 355 -1.39 -25.62 -21.59
N LYS A 356 -0.41 -24.72 -21.62
CA LYS A 356 0.87 -24.91 -22.31
C LYS A 356 1.97 -25.10 -21.29
N ILE A 357 2.82 -26.09 -21.51
CA ILE A 357 4.01 -26.37 -20.72
C ILE A 357 5.22 -26.10 -21.60
N LEU A 358 6.21 -25.40 -21.07
CA LEU A 358 7.49 -25.16 -21.72
C LEU A 358 8.47 -26.26 -21.27
N THR A 359 9.10 -26.94 -22.21
CA THR A 359 10.10 -27.96 -21.91
C THR A 359 11.45 -27.53 -22.44
N LEU A 360 12.47 -27.61 -21.57
CA LEU A 360 13.85 -27.35 -21.90
C LEU A 360 14.65 -28.65 -21.71
N TYR A 361 15.31 -29.11 -22.76
CA TYR A 361 16.21 -30.23 -22.67
C TYR A 361 17.59 -29.74 -22.25
N ASP A 362 18.10 -30.22 -21.13
CA ASP A 362 19.45 -29.94 -20.65
C ASP A 362 20.41 -31.06 -21.16
N GLU A 363 21.23 -30.73 -22.16
CA GLU A 363 22.20 -31.63 -22.74
C GLU A 363 23.25 -32.14 -21.75
N THR A 364 23.52 -31.35 -20.67
CA THR A 364 24.55 -31.69 -19.68
C THR A 364 24.06 -32.71 -18.66
N SER A 365 22.82 -32.67 -18.29
CA SER A 365 22.19 -33.59 -17.32
C SER A 365 21.40 -34.72 -18.00
N GLY A 366 21.08 -34.60 -19.31
CA GLY A 366 20.24 -35.53 -20.03
C GLY A 366 18.78 -35.54 -19.56
N THR A 367 18.35 -34.51 -18.87
CA THR A 367 17.01 -34.39 -18.29
C THR A 367 16.20 -33.29 -18.97
N THR A 368 14.89 -33.50 -19.08
CA THR A 368 13.95 -32.49 -19.54
C THR A 368 13.39 -31.73 -18.34
N LYS A 369 13.52 -30.41 -18.34
CA LYS A 369 12.93 -29.53 -17.33
C LYS A 369 11.63 -28.97 -17.85
N GLU A 370 10.57 -29.17 -17.09
CA GLU A 370 9.25 -28.60 -17.38
C GLU A 370 9.05 -27.29 -16.61
N ILE A 371 8.56 -26.27 -17.30
CA ILE A 371 8.25 -24.96 -16.73
C ILE A 371 6.82 -24.60 -17.14
N GLU A 372 6.04 -24.15 -16.17
CA GLU A 372 4.69 -23.63 -16.44
C GLU A 372 4.75 -22.43 -17.40
N SER A 373 3.83 -22.37 -18.36
CA SER A 373 3.76 -21.25 -19.29
C SER A 373 3.57 -19.93 -18.52
N PRO A 374 4.28 -18.85 -18.87
CA PRO A 374 4.09 -17.53 -18.26
C PRO A 374 2.65 -17.02 -18.33
N TYR A 375 1.87 -17.41 -19.34
CA TYR A 375 0.45 -17.07 -19.42
C TYR A 375 -0.36 -17.78 -18.35
N THR A 376 -0.10 -19.07 -18.13
CA THR A 376 -0.80 -19.85 -17.07
C THR A 376 -0.45 -19.31 -15.68
N ALA A 377 0.82 -18.95 -15.45
CA ALA A 377 1.24 -18.32 -14.21
C ALA A 377 0.49 -16.99 -13.96
N LEU A 378 0.38 -16.12 -14.97
CA LEU A 378 -0.37 -14.86 -14.88
C LEU A 378 -1.88 -15.07 -14.65
N GLU A 379 -2.48 -16.11 -15.21
CA GLU A 379 -3.87 -16.48 -14.93
C GLU A 379 -4.04 -16.95 -13.48
N ASN A 380 -3.12 -17.76 -12.99
CA ASN A 380 -3.11 -18.20 -11.60
C ASN A 380 -2.97 -17.01 -10.63
N TYR A 381 -2.09 -16.05 -10.93
CA TYR A 381 -1.95 -14.82 -10.13
C TYR A 381 -3.24 -14.00 -10.11
N GLN A 382 -3.86 -13.78 -11.26
CA GLN A 382 -5.13 -13.07 -11.38
C GLN A 382 -6.23 -13.78 -10.57
N ASN A 383 -6.37 -15.09 -10.69
CA ASN A 383 -7.38 -15.86 -9.99
C ASN A 383 -7.21 -15.79 -8.47
N GLN A 384 -5.96 -15.89 -7.96
CA GLN A 384 -5.69 -15.78 -6.53
C GLN A 384 -6.03 -14.38 -5.98
N ILE A 385 -5.75 -13.32 -6.73
CA ILE A 385 -6.14 -11.96 -6.33
C ILE A 385 -7.66 -11.82 -6.29
N ILE A 386 -8.37 -12.36 -7.28
CA ILE A 386 -9.83 -12.32 -7.35
C ILE A 386 -10.44 -13.10 -6.16
N GLU A 387 -9.92 -14.29 -5.87
CA GLU A 387 -10.44 -15.15 -4.79
C GLU A 387 -10.27 -14.52 -3.42
N ASN A 388 -9.24 -13.69 -3.23
CA ASN A 388 -8.97 -13.03 -1.94
C ASN A 388 -9.81 -11.78 -1.69
N ILE A 389 -10.41 -11.20 -2.71
CA ILE A 389 -11.12 -9.92 -2.61
C ILE A 389 -12.58 -10.10 -2.97
N LYS A 390 -13.49 -9.89 -2.02
CA LYS A 390 -14.95 -10.10 -2.18
C LYS A 390 -15.52 -9.27 -3.32
N GLU A 391 -15.19 -8.01 -3.34
CA GLU A 391 -15.64 -7.09 -4.34
C GLU A 391 -15.26 -7.56 -5.75
N PHE A 392 -14.09 -8.21 -5.89
CA PHE A 392 -13.67 -8.81 -7.17
C PHE A 392 -14.41 -10.12 -7.44
N THR A 393 -14.58 -10.96 -6.42
CA THR A 393 -15.34 -12.22 -6.56
C THR A 393 -16.79 -11.93 -6.94
N GLU A 394 -17.44 -10.98 -6.28
CA GLU A 394 -18.81 -10.55 -6.62
C GLU A 394 -18.88 -9.94 -8.02
N ALA A 395 -17.94 -9.07 -8.38
CA ALA A 395 -17.88 -8.45 -9.70
C ALA A 395 -17.68 -9.45 -10.84
N VAL A 396 -16.94 -10.53 -10.59
CA VAL A 396 -16.76 -11.63 -11.58
C VAL A 396 -18.02 -12.50 -11.67
N ILE A 397 -18.71 -12.74 -10.55
CA ILE A 397 -19.98 -13.48 -10.55
C ILE A 397 -21.07 -12.69 -11.29
N ASP A 398 -21.15 -11.37 -11.05
CA ASP A 398 -22.18 -10.53 -11.66
C ASP A 398 -21.92 -10.21 -13.15
N SER A 399 -20.69 -10.23 -13.59
CA SER A 399 -20.33 -9.96 -14.99
C SER A 399 -18.87 -10.35 -15.31
N ASN A 400 -18.67 -11.27 -16.24
CA ASN A 400 -17.34 -11.60 -16.79
C ASN A 400 -16.59 -10.37 -17.40
N LYS A 401 -17.25 -9.20 -17.51
CA LYS A 401 -16.67 -7.95 -18.02
C LYS A 401 -15.72 -7.27 -17.03
N ASN A 402 -15.76 -7.64 -15.74
CA ASN A 402 -14.95 -6.99 -14.69
C ASN A 402 -13.54 -7.60 -14.52
N LEU A 403 -13.17 -8.61 -15.32
CA LEU A 403 -11.79 -9.12 -15.37
C LEU A 403 -10.76 -8.06 -15.77
N GLY A 404 -11.21 -6.97 -16.40
CA GLY A 404 -10.35 -5.82 -16.74
C GLY A 404 -9.82 -4.98 -15.59
N LEU A 405 -10.28 -5.23 -14.34
CA LEU A 405 -9.77 -4.61 -13.12
C LEU A 405 -8.33 -5.04 -12.80
N ILE A 406 -7.96 -6.26 -13.21
CA ILE A 406 -6.63 -6.80 -13.04
C ILE A 406 -6.06 -7.00 -14.44
N LYS A 407 -5.11 -6.12 -14.81
CA LYS A 407 -4.38 -6.23 -16.06
C LYS A 407 -3.22 -7.20 -15.91
N LYS A 408 -2.97 -7.96 -16.94
CA LYS A 408 -1.86 -8.92 -17.01
C LYS A 408 -0.83 -8.44 -18.02
N VAL A 409 0.44 -8.49 -17.62
CA VAL A 409 1.58 -8.12 -18.47
C VAL A 409 2.65 -9.20 -18.40
N LEU A 410 3.11 -9.63 -19.56
CA LEU A 410 4.28 -10.49 -19.72
C LEU A 410 5.41 -9.67 -20.32
N ILE A 411 6.57 -9.66 -19.67
CA ILE A 411 7.79 -9.03 -20.17
C ILE A 411 8.84 -10.10 -20.36
N CYS A 412 9.22 -10.37 -21.61
CA CYS A 412 10.24 -11.36 -21.95
C CYS A 412 11.56 -10.66 -22.26
N THR A 413 12.45 -10.61 -21.28
CA THR A 413 13.73 -9.90 -21.43
C THR A 413 14.76 -10.67 -22.27
N GLY A 414 14.57 -11.98 -22.46
CA GLY A 414 15.42 -12.85 -23.30
C GLY A 414 14.97 -13.01 -24.75
N SER A 415 13.77 -12.54 -25.12
CA SER A 415 13.19 -12.80 -26.47
C SER A 415 12.60 -11.53 -27.05
N GLU A 416 12.61 -11.43 -28.39
CA GLU A 416 11.84 -10.40 -29.10
C GLU A 416 10.32 -10.66 -28.94
N ARG A 417 9.50 -9.62 -28.95
CA ARG A 417 8.05 -9.75 -28.85
C ARG A 417 7.44 -10.66 -29.92
N THR A 418 7.98 -10.61 -31.12
CA THR A 418 7.55 -11.49 -32.24
C THR A 418 7.76 -12.95 -31.93
N ASP A 419 8.90 -13.30 -31.33
CA ASP A 419 9.24 -14.68 -30.96
C ASP A 419 8.32 -15.17 -29.84
N VAL A 420 8.04 -14.31 -28.87
CA VAL A 420 7.07 -14.62 -27.80
C VAL A 420 5.69 -14.95 -28.35
N ILE A 421 5.19 -14.15 -29.31
CA ILE A 421 3.88 -14.36 -29.93
C ILE A 421 3.88 -15.63 -30.79
N ASN A 422 4.96 -15.88 -31.53
CA ASN A 422 5.08 -17.07 -32.35
C ASN A 422 5.12 -18.36 -31.51
N THR A 423 5.78 -18.33 -30.37
CA THR A 423 5.95 -19.50 -29.48
C THR A 423 4.72 -19.71 -28.59
N LEU A 424 4.27 -18.68 -27.89
CA LEU A 424 3.18 -18.80 -26.91
C LEU A 424 1.79 -18.54 -27.50
N GLY A 425 1.71 -17.94 -28.68
CA GLY A 425 0.47 -17.44 -29.29
C GLY A 425 0.09 -16.05 -28.80
N GLU A 426 -0.80 -15.39 -29.51
CA GLU A 426 -1.35 -14.09 -29.14
C GLU A 426 -2.42 -14.26 -28.06
N SER A 427 -2.37 -13.43 -27.04
CA SER A 427 -3.37 -13.39 -25.97
C SER A 427 -4.16 -12.09 -26.01
N SER A 428 -5.48 -12.20 -26.10
CA SER A 428 -6.37 -11.02 -26.08
C SER A 428 -6.43 -10.32 -24.70
N TYR A 429 -5.94 -10.97 -23.65
CA TYR A 429 -6.09 -10.51 -22.27
C TYR A 429 -4.77 -10.24 -21.53
N THR A 430 -3.64 -10.47 -22.20
CA THR A 430 -2.30 -10.26 -21.64
C THR A 430 -1.49 -9.40 -22.60
N LEU A 431 -1.02 -8.25 -22.12
CA LEU A 431 -0.10 -7.41 -22.89
C LEU A 431 1.30 -8.02 -22.84
N VAL A 432 1.95 -8.12 -23.98
CA VAL A 432 3.26 -8.76 -24.13
C VAL A 432 4.29 -7.75 -24.61
N TYR A 433 5.40 -7.71 -23.93
CA TYR A 433 6.63 -7.02 -24.33
C TYR A 433 7.77 -8.02 -24.46
N GLY A 434 8.68 -7.80 -25.39
CA GLY A 434 9.94 -8.52 -25.53
C GLY A 434 11.11 -7.76 -24.90
N LYS A 435 12.32 -8.10 -25.32
CA LYS A 435 13.55 -7.46 -24.85
C LYS A 435 13.63 -5.95 -25.15
N GLU A 436 12.83 -5.46 -26.08
CA GLU A 436 12.68 -4.03 -26.36
C GLU A 436 12.21 -3.22 -25.15
N PHE A 437 11.55 -3.85 -24.17
CA PHE A 437 11.08 -3.16 -22.98
C PHE A 437 12.23 -2.60 -22.14
N ILE A 438 13.35 -3.32 -22.06
CA ILE A 438 14.55 -2.92 -21.31
C ILE A 438 15.63 -2.29 -22.19
N SER A 439 15.58 -2.47 -23.52
CA SER A 439 16.57 -1.92 -24.45
C SER A 439 16.12 -0.61 -25.10
N ASN A 440 14.83 -0.29 -25.08
CA ASN A 440 14.27 0.93 -25.67
C ASN A 440 13.37 1.67 -24.68
N PRO A 441 13.82 2.80 -24.11
CA PRO A 441 13.03 3.59 -23.15
C PRO A 441 11.63 4.00 -23.68
N SER A 442 11.48 4.16 -25.00
CA SER A 442 10.19 4.53 -25.60
C SER A 442 9.12 3.46 -25.43
N SER A 443 9.50 2.20 -25.26
CA SER A 443 8.55 1.10 -25.04
C SER A 443 7.88 1.18 -23.68
N SER A 444 8.61 1.54 -22.64
CA SER A 444 8.07 1.70 -21.28
C SER A 444 7.15 2.93 -21.16
N LEU A 445 7.39 3.99 -21.93
CA LEU A 445 6.55 5.20 -21.91
C LEU A 445 5.11 4.95 -22.32
N LYS A 446 4.87 3.97 -23.20
CA LYS A 446 3.53 3.59 -23.65
C LYS A 446 2.83 2.58 -22.74
N PHE A 447 3.49 2.10 -21.71
CA PHE A 447 3.01 1.01 -20.86
C PHE A 447 1.58 1.20 -20.35
N PHE A 448 1.27 2.36 -19.79
CA PHE A 448 -0.08 2.64 -19.29
C PHE A 448 -1.09 2.97 -20.41
N ASP A 449 -0.62 3.53 -21.52
CA ASP A 449 -1.45 3.81 -22.70
C ASP A 449 -1.89 2.51 -23.36
N ASP A 450 -0.97 1.58 -23.57
CA ASP A 450 -1.26 0.27 -24.15
C ASP A 450 -2.25 -0.53 -23.28
N LEU A 451 -2.16 -0.39 -21.95
CA LEU A 451 -3.07 -1.00 -20.99
C LEU A 451 -4.39 -0.25 -20.85
N ARG A 452 -4.51 0.98 -21.35
CA ARG A 452 -5.64 1.90 -21.10
C ARG A 452 -5.97 2.01 -19.60
N PHE A 453 -4.95 2.16 -18.76
CA PHE A 453 -5.05 2.06 -17.31
C PHE A 453 -5.21 3.43 -16.64
N TYR A 454 -6.29 4.16 -17.02
CA TYR A 454 -6.55 5.53 -16.56
C TYR A 454 -7.93 5.73 -15.94
N TYR A 455 -8.87 4.85 -16.24
CA TYR A 455 -10.27 5.07 -15.88
C TYR A 455 -10.54 4.62 -14.45
N PRO A 456 -11.10 5.50 -13.60
CA PRO A 456 -11.51 5.13 -12.26
C PRO A 456 -12.52 3.99 -12.27
N ASN A 457 -12.35 3.03 -11.36
CA ASN A 457 -13.28 1.91 -11.20
C ASN A 457 -13.87 1.93 -9.78
N PRO A 458 -15.22 2.02 -9.63
CA PRO A 458 -15.87 2.10 -8.33
C PRO A 458 -15.65 0.89 -7.42
N ILE A 459 -15.35 -0.28 -8.01
CA ILE A 459 -15.06 -1.50 -7.26
C ILE A 459 -13.72 -1.37 -6.53
N PHE A 460 -12.76 -0.61 -7.10
CA PHE A 460 -11.42 -0.41 -6.55
C PHE A 460 -11.38 0.78 -5.58
N ASN A 461 -12.04 0.63 -4.44
CA ASN A 461 -12.15 1.64 -3.39
C ASN A 461 -11.09 1.49 -2.30
N ASP A 462 -11.10 2.38 -1.29
CA ASP A 462 -10.13 2.39 -0.19
C ASP A 462 -10.13 1.10 0.64
N VAL A 463 -11.26 0.39 0.72
CA VAL A 463 -11.35 -0.90 1.44
C VAL A 463 -10.55 -1.97 0.71
N VAL A 464 -10.76 -2.07 -0.60
CA VAL A 464 -10.01 -2.98 -1.46
C VAL A 464 -8.53 -2.64 -1.46
N LEU A 465 -8.19 -1.35 -1.55
CA LEU A 465 -6.81 -0.88 -1.49
C LEU A 465 -6.15 -1.24 -0.16
N SER A 466 -6.84 -1.02 0.96
CA SER A 466 -6.31 -1.36 2.30
C SER A 466 -6.10 -2.86 2.45
N LYS A 467 -7.01 -3.67 1.91
CA LYS A 467 -6.89 -5.14 1.94
C LYS A 467 -5.71 -5.61 1.10
N LEU A 468 -5.55 -5.08 -0.11
CA LEU A 468 -4.40 -5.41 -0.96
C LEU A 468 -3.07 -5.05 -0.32
N LYS A 469 -2.96 -3.85 0.29
CA LYS A 469 -1.76 -3.46 1.03
C LYS A 469 -1.43 -4.42 2.18
N GLN A 470 -2.45 -4.98 2.81
CA GLN A 470 -2.27 -5.97 3.88
C GLN A 470 -1.83 -7.34 3.34
N ASP A 471 -2.38 -7.76 2.18
CA ASP A 471 -2.10 -9.07 1.59
C ASP A 471 -0.77 -9.12 0.85
N LEU A 472 -0.39 -8.02 0.20
CA LEU A 472 0.86 -7.88 -0.53
C LEU A 472 2.01 -7.59 0.44
N SER A 473 2.60 -8.62 1.01
CA SER A 473 3.85 -8.46 1.73
C SER A 473 5.01 -8.48 0.73
N PRO A 474 5.97 -7.56 0.84
CA PRO A 474 7.22 -7.72 0.11
C PRO A 474 7.89 -9.02 0.55
N ARG A 475 8.65 -9.68 -0.33
CA ARG A 475 9.38 -10.91 0.00
C ARG A 475 10.41 -10.71 1.11
N TRP A 476 10.89 -9.49 1.27
CA TRP A 476 11.86 -9.08 2.27
C TRP A 476 11.26 -8.00 3.19
N HIS A 477 11.38 -8.19 4.49
CA HIS A 477 11.04 -7.19 5.50
C HIS A 477 12.30 -6.48 5.97
N SER A 478 12.29 -5.14 5.90
CA SER A 478 13.40 -4.32 6.37
C SER A 478 13.21 -3.90 7.83
N TYR A 479 14.30 -3.85 8.60
CA TYR A 479 14.33 -3.29 9.95
C TYR A 479 13.63 -1.93 10.06
N ARG A 480 13.68 -1.10 9.01
CA ARG A 480 13.08 0.25 8.99
C ARG A 480 11.55 0.24 8.92
N GLU A 481 10.95 -0.82 8.40
CA GLU A 481 9.49 -0.99 8.30
C GLU A 481 8.86 -1.33 9.64
N GLY A 482 9.66 -1.89 10.57
CA GLY A 482 9.19 -2.26 11.89
C GLY A 482 9.04 -1.06 12.85
N ASN A 483 8.15 -1.21 13.82
CA ASN A 483 7.88 -0.21 14.85
C ASN A 483 8.72 -0.46 16.10
N LEU A 484 9.04 0.60 16.84
CA LEU A 484 9.70 0.45 18.14
C LEU A 484 8.69 -0.04 19.19
N VAL A 485 8.58 -1.36 19.36
CA VAL A 485 7.79 -1.97 20.43
C VAL A 485 8.68 -2.19 21.65
N LYS A 486 8.34 -1.55 22.77
CA LYS A 486 9.06 -1.76 24.04
C LYS A 486 8.57 -3.06 24.69
N LEU A 487 9.36 -4.10 24.61
CA LEU A 487 9.11 -5.35 25.34
C LEU A 487 9.64 -5.26 26.76
N SER A 488 8.89 -5.78 27.74
CA SER A 488 9.36 -5.98 29.12
C SER A 488 10.49 -7.01 29.18
N THR A 489 11.21 -7.08 30.30
CA THR A 489 12.29 -8.07 30.46
C THR A 489 11.79 -9.50 30.35
N ALA A 490 10.61 -9.81 30.87
CA ALA A 490 9.98 -11.13 30.75
C ALA A 490 9.65 -11.43 29.27
N GLN A 491 9.01 -10.49 28.57
CA GLN A 491 8.70 -10.62 27.14
C GLN A 491 9.96 -10.80 26.29
N LYS A 492 11.02 -10.02 26.53
CA LYS A 492 12.31 -10.15 25.82
C LYS A 492 12.92 -11.55 26.00
N ASN A 493 12.88 -12.09 27.23
CA ASN A 493 13.42 -13.42 27.50
C ASN A 493 12.62 -14.52 26.79
N LEU A 494 11.28 -14.42 26.76
CA LEU A 494 10.42 -15.37 26.07
C LEU A 494 10.47 -15.24 24.54
N ALA A 495 10.83 -14.07 24.02
CA ALA A 495 11.01 -13.84 22.58
C ALA A 495 12.35 -14.37 22.04
N LYS A 496 13.30 -14.78 22.91
CA LYS A 496 14.55 -15.41 22.49
C LYS A 496 14.30 -16.77 21.85
N SER A 497 14.90 -16.99 20.70
CA SER A 497 14.92 -18.28 20.01
C SER A 497 16.13 -19.12 20.42
N ALA A 498 15.95 -20.43 20.59
CA ALA A 498 17.04 -21.37 20.91
C ALA A 498 16.79 -22.75 20.28
N PRO A 499 17.83 -23.47 19.83
CA PRO A 499 17.68 -24.82 19.27
C PRO A 499 16.99 -25.77 20.24
N LYS A 500 16.14 -26.67 19.70
CA LYS A 500 15.41 -27.71 20.47
C LYS A 500 14.51 -27.15 21.58
N SER A 501 14.24 -25.86 21.58
CA SER A 501 13.44 -25.21 22.62
C SER A 501 11.98 -25.68 22.54
N GLN A 502 11.42 -26.09 23.68
CA GLN A 502 10.05 -26.56 23.81
C GLN A 502 9.43 -25.88 25.03
N HIS A 503 8.47 -24.96 24.80
CA HIS A 503 7.84 -24.22 25.88
C HIS A 503 6.33 -24.12 25.71
N LYS A 504 5.63 -24.22 26.84
CA LYS A 504 4.23 -23.84 27.01
C LYS A 504 4.21 -22.52 27.75
N ILE A 505 3.70 -21.47 27.12
CA ILE A 505 3.71 -20.10 27.68
C ILE A 505 2.26 -19.69 27.92
N SER A 506 1.95 -19.40 29.19
CA SER A 506 0.67 -18.85 29.60
C SER A 506 0.83 -17.40 30.01
N GLY A 507 -0.23 -16.61 29.89
CA GLY A 507 -0.23 -15.23 30.34
C GLY A 507 -1.63 -14.65 30.37
N VAL A 508 -1.81 -13.64 31.20
CA VAL A 508 -3.10 -12.95 31.35
C VAL A 508 -3.54 -12.29 30.04
N ALA A 509 -4.82 -11.96 29.96
CA ALA A 509 -5.35 -11.19 28.83
C ALA A 509 -4.58 -9.87 28.69
N GLY A 510 -4.12 -9.57 27.47
CA GLY A 510 -3.35 -8.35 27.19
C GLY A 510 -1.87 -8.37 27.60
N SER A 511 -1.33 -9.49 28.07
CA SER A 511 0.09 -9.58 28.48
C SER A 511 1.08 -9.59 27.30
N GLY A 512 0.61 -9.44 26.05
CA GLY A 512 1.44 -9.38 24.85
C GLY A 512 1.92 -10.73 24.32
N LYS A 513 1.23 -11.84 24.65
CA LYS A 513 1.53 -13.18 24.12
C LYS A 513 1.78 -13.19 22.61
N THR A 514 0.86 -12.64 21.84
CA THR A 514 0.94 -12.57 20.38
C THR A 514 2.13 -11.73 19.91
N GLN A 515 2.48 -10.64 20.62
CA GLN A 515 3.65 -9.82 20.30
C GLN A 515 4.97 -10.58 20.58
N VAL A 516 5.02 -11.32 21.70
CA VAL A 516 6.17 -12.18 22.02
C VAL A 516 6.33 -13.28 20.99
N LEU A 517 5.23 -13.91 20.57
CA LEU A 517 5.22 -14.95 19.53
C LEU A 517 5.75 -14.39 18.21
N ALA A 518 5.23 -13.24 17.75
CA ALA A 518 5.66 -12.60 16.51
C ALA A 518 7.16 -12.27 16.53
N THR A 519 7.65 -11.70 17.64
CA THR A 519 9.07 -11.39 17.79
C THR A 519 9.92 -12.67 17.83
N ARG A 520 9.45 -13.73 18.48
CA ARG A 520 10.15 -15.01 18.53
C ARG A 520 10.21 -15.69 17.18
N ALA A 521 9.14 -15.63 16.39
CA ALA A 521 9.10 -16.18 15.03
C ALA A 521 10.18 -15.54 14.14
N VAL A 522 10.29 -14.20 14.18
CA VAL A 522 11.34 -13.46 13.47
C VAL A 522 12.74 -13.84 14.02
N ASN A 523 12.91 -13.89 15.34
CA ASN A 523 14.19 -14.27 15.96
C ASN A 523 14.58 -15.71 15.60
N ALA A 524 13.63 -16.63 15.47
CA ALA A 524 13.88 -18.00 15.03
C ALA A 524 14.34 -18.02 13.57
N GLN A 525 13.68 -17.28 12.69
CA GLN A 525 14.07 -17.16 11.29
C GLN A 525 15.48 -16.54 11.14
N VAL A 526 15.73 -15.41 11.80
CA VAL A 526 17.04 -14.75 11.78
C VAL A 526 18.16 -15.66 12.32
N ARG A 527 17.88 -16.43 13.39
CA ARG A 527 18.85 -17.36 13.96
C ARG A 527 19.18 -18.52 13.03
N THR A 528 18.18 -19.10 12.39
CA THR A 528 18.33 -20.34 11.59
C THR A 528 18.60 -20.08 10.11
N GLY A 529 18.18 -18.93 9.59
CA GLY A 529 18.09 -18.66 8.15
C GLY A 529 17.09 -19.57 7.43
N GLY A 530 16.33 -20.39 8.17
CA GLY A 530 15.43 -21.42 7.64
C GLY A 530 13.95 -21.09 7.75
N GLU A 531 13.14 -22.14 7.59
CA GLU A 531 11.67 -22.03 7.51
C GLU A 531 11.03 -22.01 8.90
N VAL A 532 10.15 -21.06 9.15
CA VAL A 532 9.40 -20.92 10.41
C VAL A 532 7.90 -21.01 10.12
N LEU A 533 7.18 -21.85 10.87
CA LEU A 533 5.74 -21.99 10.79
C LEU A 533 5.07 -21.31 12.00
N VAL A 534 4.17 -20.39 11.71
CA VAL A 534 3.33 -19.74 12.71
C VAL A 534 1.88 -20.15 12.44
N LEU A 535 1.26 -20.75 13.44
CA LEU A 535 -0.12 -21.22 13.33
C LEU A 535 -1.03 -20.50 14.31
N THR A 536 -2.18 -20.10 13.80
CA THR A 536 -3.30 -19.58 14.60
C THR A 536 -4.49 -20.54 14.51
N PHE A 537 -5.44 -20.39 15.44
CA PHE A 537 -6.67 -21.19 15.36
C PHE A 537 -7.68 -20.59 14.38
N ASN A 538 -7.88 -19.28 14.45
CA ASN A 538 -8.87 -18.54 13.67
C ASN A 538 -8.29 -17.93 12.40
N ILE A 539 -9.09 -17.91 11.33
CA ILE A 539 -8.77 -17.26 10.06
C ILE A 539 -8.47 -15.76 10.25
N THR A 540 -9.31 -15.07 11.03
CA THR A 540 -9.15 -13.62 11.30
C THR A 540 -7.85 -13.33 12.05
N LEU A 541 -7.41 -14.23 12.93
CA LEU A 541 -6.20 -14.07 13.73
C LEU A 541 -4.91 -14.14 12.90
N ALA A 542 -4.92 -14.84 11.77
CA ALA A 542 -3.78 -14.88 10.86
C ALA A 542 -3.43 -13.47 10.35
N ASN A 543 -4.43 -12.66 10.00
CA ASN A 543 -4.20 -11.27 9.59
C ASN A 543 -3.60 -10.41 10.71
N TYR A 544 -4.07 -10.59 11.93
CA TYR A 544 -3.51 -9.89 13.09
C TYR A 544 -2.07 -10.30 13.35
N MET A 545 -1.76 -11.60 13.24
CA MET A 545 -0.41 -12.12 13.40
C MET A 545 0.54 -11.56 12.31
N LYS A 546 0.09 -11.51 11.04
CA LYS A 546 0.86 -10.90 9.95
C LYS A 546 1.22 -9.45 10.26
N MET A 547 0.24 -8.67 10.74
CA MET A 547 0.46 -7.29 11.17
C MET A 547 1.46 -7.22 12.34
N ARG A 548 1.40 -8.14 13.32
CA ARG A 548 2.34 -8.15 14.45
C ARG A 548 3.76 -8.52 14.03
N ILE A 549 3.92 -9.47 13.11
CA ILE A 549 5.22 -9.84 12.55
C ILE A 549 5.81 -8.66 11.75
N SER A 550 5.01 -7.95 10.94
CA SER A 550 5.48 -6.77 10.19
C SER A 550 5.89 -5.59 11.08
N GLN A 551 5.49 -5.58 12.34
CA GLN A 551 5.91 -4.57 13.31
C GLN A 551 7.27 -4.88 13.98
N VAL A 552 7.84 -6.06 13.77
CA VAL A 552 9.12 -6.43 14.38
C VAL A 552 10.27 -5.73 13.66
N ARG A 553 11.10 -5.01 14.39
CA ARG A 553 12.29 -4.32 13.85
C ARG A 553 13.45 -5.30 13.63
N ALA A 554 13.41 -5.99 12.50
CA ALA A 554 14.46 -6.90 12.05
C ALA A 554 14.43 -7.03 10.53
N ASP A 555 15.54 -7.39 9.92
CA ASP A 555 15.63 -7.78 8.52
C ASP A 555 15.36 -9.27 8.39
N PHE A 556 14.37 -9.67 7.61
CA PHE A 556 14.03 -11.09 7.39
C PHE A 556 13.26 -11.31 6.08
N PRO A 557 13.43 -12.48 5.43
CA PRO A 557 12.63 -12.87 4.28
C PRO A 557 11.22 -13.35 4.69
N TRP A 558 10.18 -12.75 4.15
CA TRP A 558 8.80 -13.13 4.42
C TRP A 558 8.46 -14.53 3.93
N ASP A 559 9.04 -14.97 2.82
CA ASP A 559 8.81 -16.29 2.24
C ASP A 559 9.30 -17.44 3.15
N LYS A 560 10.11 -17.11 4.16
CA LYS A 560 10.60 -18.05 5.18
C LYS A 560 9.73 -18.09 6.45
N ILE A 561 8.73 -17.24 6.57
CA ILE A 561 7.79 -17.22 7.69
C ILE A 561 6.40 -17.60 7.18
N HIS A 562 6.05 -18.87 7.34
CA HIS A 562 4.76 -19.42 6.91
C HIS A 562 3.70 -19.16 7.97
N LEU A 563 2.70 -18.37 7.62
CA LEU A 563 1.59 -18.03 8.50
C LEU A 563 0.29 -18.65 7.99
N ASP A 564 -0.34 -19.46 8.80
CA ASP A 564 -1.59 -20.14 8.43
C ASP A 564 -2.44 -20.45 9.67
N TYR A 565 -3.63 -21.00 9.43
CA TYR A 565 -4.40 -21.69 10.47
C TYR A 565 -4.40 -23.20 10.23
N TYR A 566 -4.48 -23.99 11.30
CA TYR A 566 -4.23 -25.43 11.26
C TYR A 566 -4.95 -26.17 10.13
N HIS A 567 -6.26 -25.98 9.96
CA HIS A 567 -7.04 -26.73 8.97
C HIS A 567 -6.68 -26.42 7.51
N ARG A 568 -6.29 -25.14 7.20
CA ARG A 568 -5.83 -24.77 5.87
C ARG A 568 -4.44 -25.35 5.62
N PHE A 569 -3.54 -25.21 6.59
CA PHE A 569 -2.19 -25.77 6.53
C PHE A 569 -2.25 -27.30 6.30
N PHE A 570 -3.05 -28.02 7.06
CA PHE A 570 -3.24 -29.46 6.92
C PHE A 570 -3.73 -29.83 5.53
N ARG A 571 -4.84 -29.23 5.06
CA ARG A 571 -5.41 -29.49 3.73
C ARG A 571 -4.43 -29.18 2.59
N LYS A 572 -3.73 -28.06 2.65
CA LYS A 572 -2.74 -27.66 1.63
C LYS A 572 -1.66 -28.74 1.49
N ASN A 573 -1.14 -29.26 2.58
CA ASN A 573 -0.13 -30.31 2.55
C ASN A 573 -0.71 -31.67 2.12
N ALA A 574 -1.94 -32.02 2.52
CA ALA A 574 -2.62 -33.21 2.05
C ALA A 574 -2.84 -33.18 0.54
N HIS A 575 -3.39 -32.09 0.00
CA HIS A 575 -3.63 -31.94 -1.45
C HIS A 575 -2.34 -31.97 -2.28
N LYS A 576 -1.27 -31.31 -1.81
CA LYS A 576 0.05 -31.37 -2.48
C LYS A 576 0.59 -32.79 -2.61
N ASN A 577 0.16 -33.70 -1.74
CA ASN A 577 0.59 -35.09 -1.72
C ASN A 577 -0.52 -36.05 -2.17
N ASN A 578 -1.55 -35.55 -2.88
CA ASN A 578 -2.67 -36.32 -3.39
C ASN A 578 -3.44 -37.13 -2.32
N LEU A 579 -3.45 -36.67 -1.07
CA LEU A 579 -4.19 -37.30 0.03
C LEU A 579 -5.61 -36.73 0.13
N HIS A 580 -6.59 -37.62 0.22
CA HIS A 580 -8.00 -37.23 0.40
C HIS A 580 -8.28 -36.87 1.86
N VAL A 581 -8.84 -35.69 2.11
CA VAL A 581 -9.15 -35.20 3.47
C VAL A 581 -10.63 -35.30 3.74
N ASN A 582 -10.99 -36.00 4.82
CA ASN A 582 -12.31 -35.99 5.42
C ASN A 582 -12.26 -35.36 6.83
N PHE A 583 -13.38 -35.34 7.55
CA PHE A 583 -13.45 -34.71 8.86
C PHE A 583 -12.57 -35.40 9.92
N SER A 584 -12.48 -36.74 9.92
CA SER A 584 -11.63 -37.49 10.86
C SER A 584 -10.13 -37.41 10.54
N SER A 585 -9.75 -37.04 9.31
CA SER A 585 -8.33 -36.95 8.89
C SER A 585 -7.52 -35.95 9.70
N TYR A 586 -8.16 -34.88 10.20
CA TYR A 586 -7.46 -33.85 10.99
C TYR A 586 -6.96 -34.38 12.35
N GLU A 587 -7.54 -35.43 12.87
CA GLU A 587 -7.19 -36.04 14.17
C GLU A 587 -6.39 -37.34 14.00
N ASP A 588 -6.27 -37.87 12.81
CA ASP A 588 -5.50 -39.08 12.54
C ASP A 588 -3.99 -38.78 12.59
N ILE A 589 -3.35 -39.19 13.69
CA ILE A 589 -1.93 -39.00 13.92
C ILE A 589 -1.01 -39.75 12.92
N ASN A 590 -1.56 -40.64 12.10
CA ASN A 590 -0.83 -41.39 11.09
C ASN A 590 -1.15 -40.94 9.66
N PHE A 591 -2.02 -39.93 9.49
CA PHE A 591 -2.48 -39.45 8.17
C PHE A 591 -1.36 -39.20 7.17
N PHE A 592 -0.24 -38.65 7.61
CA PHE A 592 0.91 -38.34 6.75
C PHE A 592 2.04 -39.38 6.78
N SER A 593 1.81 -40.60 7.29
CA SER A 593 2.88 -41.62 7.44
C SER A 593 3.61 -41.91 6.15
N ASP A 594 2.88 -42.14 5.06
CA ASP A 594 3.42 -42.54 3.77
C ASP A 594 4.08 -41.41 3.00
N THR A 595 3.77 -40.17 3.34
CA THR A 595 4.30 -38.97 2.67
C THR A 595 5.34 -38.22 3.52
N LYS A 596 5.75 -38.77 4.66
CA LYS A 596 6.62 -38.12 5.66
C LYS A 596 7.94 -37.56 5.06
N SER A 597 8.49 -38.21 4.05
CA SER A 597 9.77 -37.83 3.43
C SER A 597 9.68 -36.60 2.53
N VAL A 598 8.50 -36.29 1.99
CA VAL A 598 8.26 -35.19 1.05
C VAL A 598 7.56 -33.99 1.68
N LEU A 599 7.18 -34.09 2.95
CA LEU A 599 6.57 -32.97 3.67
C LEU A 599 7.58 -31.89 4.04
N PRO A 600 7.19 -30.62 4.00
CA PRO A 600 8.04 -29.51 4.43
C PRO A 600 8.43 -29.66 5.90
N LYS A 601 9.66 -29.26 6.26
CA LYS A 601 10.19 -29.30 7.61
C LYS A 601 10.58 -27.90 8.07
N PHE A 602 10.11 -27.54 9.24
CA PHE A 602 10.30 -26.20 9.82
C PHE A 602 11.33 -26.23 10.94
N ASP A 603 12.17 -25.18 10.98
CA ASP A 603 13.16 -24.94 12.05
C ASP A 603 12.49 -24.49 13.36
N ALA A 604 11.31 -23.87 13.24
CA ALA A 604 10.49 -23.51 14.38
C ALA A 604 9.00 -23.62 14.02
N ILE A 605 8.20 -24.12 14.96
CA ILE A 605 6.74 -24.10 14.90
C ILE A 605 6.24 -23.36 16.14
N LEU A 606 5.53 -22.25 15.92
CA LEU A 606 4.94 -21.44 16.97
C LEU A 606 3.42 -21.42 16.82
N ILE A 607 2.71 -21.63 17.92
CA ILE A 607 1.24 -21.76 17.91
C ILE A 607 0.65 -20.76 18.89
N ASP A 608 -0.27 -19.91 18.40
CA ASP A 608 -1.06 -19.02 19.23
C ASP A 608 -2.41 -19.65 19.59
N GLU A 609 -2.97 -19.24 20.73
CA GLU A 609 -4.26 -19.69 21.25
C GLU A 609 -4.37 -21.23 21.32
N VAL A 610 -3.32 -21.87 21.85
CA VAL A 610 -3.22 -23.36 21.88
C VAL A 610 -4.35 -24.04 22.66
N GLN A 611 -5.05 -23.33 23.54
CA GLN A 611 -6.21 -23.86 24.25
C GLN A 611 -7.37 -24.27 23.33
N ASP A 612 -7.35 -23.81 22.09
CA ASP A 612 -8.35 -24.18 21.10
C ASP A 612 -7.96 -25.43 20.28
N TYR A 613 -6.71 -25.89 20.41
CA TYR A 613 -6.18 -27.02 19.65
C TYR A 613 -6.51 -28.37 20.30
N LEU A 614 -6.64 -29.38 19.45
CA LEU A 614 -6.70 -30.80 19.91
C LEU A 614 -5.29 -31.38 20.02
N THR A 615 -5.06 -32.25 21.00
CA THR A 615 -3.77 -32.92 21.19
C THR A 615 -3.26 -33.65 19.92
N PRO A 616 -4.10 -34.39 19.15
CA PRO A 616 -3.67 -35.02 17.92
C PRO A 616 -3.10 -34.04 16.88
N TRP A 617 -3.64 -32.81 16.80
CA TRP A 617 -3.14 -31.77 15.88
C TRP A 617 -1.70 -31.37 16.20
N LEU A 618 -1.39 -31.21 17.48
CA LEU A 618 -0.05 -30.88 17.94
C LEU A 618 0.92 -32.04 17.71
N GLN A 619 0.44 -33.29 17.87
CA GLN A 619 1.21 -34.50 17.57
C GLN A 619 1.57 -34.58 16.09
N ILE A 620 0.62 -34.31 15.18
CA ILE A 620 0.81 -34.30 13.74
C ILE A 620 1.88 -33.23 13.38
N LEU A 621 1.72 -32.00 13.89
CA LEU A 621 2.67 -30.92 13.60
C LEU A 621 4.08 -31.29 14.05
N ARG A 622 4.25 -31.79 15.27
CA ARG A 622 5.56 -32.14 15.81
C ARG A 622 6.19 -33.32 15.05
N ARG A 623 5.41 -34.35 14.75
CA ARG A 623 5.91 -35.59 14.12
C ARG A 623 6.29 -35.42 12.67
N TYR A 624 5.51 -34.67 11.92
CA TYR A 624 5.62 -34.61 10.46
C TYR A 624 6.25 -33.32 9.93
N PHE A 625 6.16 -32.23 10.67
CA PHE A 625 6.54 -30.90 10.16
C PHE A 625 7.69 -30.24 10.93
N LEU A 626 8.04 -30.67 12.12
CA LEU A 626 9.17 -30.14 12.88
C LEU A 626 10.47 -30.84 12.48
N LYS A 627 11.56 -30.08 12.32
CA LYS A 627 12.93 -30.59 12.21
C LYS A 627 13.38 -31.18 13.55
N GLU A 628 14.38 -32.08 13.51
CA GLU A 628 14.91 -32.75 14.71
C GLU A 628 15.46 -31.78 15.76
N ASP A 629 16.12 -30.69 15.29
CA ASP A 629 16.64 -29.61 16.13
C ASP A 629 15.70 -28.38 16.23
N GLY A 630 14.48 -28.53 15.77
CA GLY A 630 13.50 -27.43 15.68
C GLY A 630 12.93 -27.00 17.03
N GLU A 631 12.46 -25.76 17.07
CA GLU A 631 11.70 -25.20 18.19
C GLU A 631 10.22 -25.56 18.10
N PHE A 632 9.58 -25.88 19.24
CA PHE A 632 8.14 -26.07 19.32
C PHE A 632 7.56 -25.30 20.49
N ILE A 633 6.94 -24.14 20.20
CA ILE A 633 6.51 -23.18 21.20
C ILE A 633 5.01 -22.96 21.08
N VAL A 634 4.31 -23.02 22.20
CA VAL A 634 2.87 -22.77 22.24
C VAL A 634 2.51 -21.69 23.24
N PHE A 635 1.57 -20.84 22.85
CA PHE A 635 1.02 -19.77 23.67
C PHE A 635 -0.45 -20.00 23.93
N GLY A 636 -0.90 -19.77 25.17
CA GLY A 636 -2.30 -19.99 25.52
C GLY A 636 -2.76 -19.18 26.73
N ASP A 637 -4.08 -19.19 26.91
CA ASP A 637 -4.77 -18.63 28.07
C ASP A 637 -5.97 -19.55 28.41
N PRO A 638 -5.90 -20.36 29.46
CA PRO A 638 -6.97 -21.32 29.80
C PRO A 638 -8.30 -20.62 30.10
N LYS A 639 -8.30 -19.36 30.55
CA LYS A 639 -9.51 -18.58 30.80
C LYS A 639 -10.25 -18.17 29.51
N GLN A 640 -9.62 -18.36 28.35
CA GLN A 640 -10.18 -18.14 27.02
C GLN A 640 -10.43 -19.46 26.28
N ASN A 641 -10.62 -20.56 27.00
CA ASN A 641 -10.93 -21.91 26.46
C ASN A 641 -12.42 -22.02 26.05
N ILE A 642 -12.84 -21.20 25.09
CA ILE A 642 -14.24 -21.09 24.62
C ILE A 642 -14.78 -22.38 23.96
N TYR A 643 -13.91 -23.33 23.63
CA TYR A 643 -14.28 -24.63 23.04
C TYR A 643 -14.23 -25.78 24.08
N HIS A 644 -14.08 -25.45 25.37
CA HIS A 644 -14.09 -26.40 26.47
C HIS A 644 -13.18 -27.62 26.28
N ARG A 645 -11.93 -27.36 25.84
CA ARG A 645 -10.92 -28.42 25.73
C ARG A 645 -10.52 -28.91 27.11
N ALA A 646 -10.10 -30.19 27.17
CA ALA A 646 -9.73 -30.83 28.43
C ALA A 646 -8.58 -30.08 29.14
N LEU A 647 -8.77 -29.81 30.43
CA LEU A 647 -7.77 -29.20 31.31
C LEU A 647 -6.97 -30.27 32.08
N ASP A 648 -5.77 -29.90 32.51
CA ASP A 648 -4.97 -30.70 33.46
C ASP A 648 -5.37 -30.39 34.92
N GLU A 649 -4.73 -31.08 35.89
CA GLU A 649 -5.00 -30.90 37.31
C GLU A 649 -4.69 -29.48 37.83
N GLU A 650 -3.87 -28.72 37.09
CA GLU A 650 -3.50 -27.35 37.41
C GLU A 650 -4.44 -26.32 36.71
N GLY A 651 -5.48 -26.73 36.05
CA GLY A 651 -6.41 -25.88 35.32
C GLY A 651 -5.90 -25.39 33.98
N ASN A 652 -4.74 -25.84 33.48
CA ASN A 652 -4.24 -25.49 32.16
C ASN A 652 -4.74 -26.48 31.11
N VAL A 653 -4.80 -26.03 29.85
CA VAL A 653 -5.15 -26.94 28.74
C VAL A 653 -4.15 -28.10 28.67
N ARG A 654 -4.66 -29.29 28.58
CA ARG A 654 -3.87 -30.53 28.56
C ARG A 654 -3.13 -30.67 27.25
N ILE A 655 -1.82 -30.41 27.30
CA ILE A 655 -0.92 -30.51 26.15
C ILE A 655 0.11 -31.62 26.42
N GLY A 656 -0.21 -32.86 26.06
CA GLY A 656 0.67 -34.01 26.27
C GLY A 656 1.91 -34.09 25.40
N VAL A 657 2.07 -33.17 24.47
CA VAL A 657 3.11 -33.20 23.43
C VAL A 657 4.39 -32.43 23.85
N ILE A 658 4.29 -31.47 24.75
CA ILE A 658 5.41 -30.66 25.24
C ILE A 658 5.67 -30.99 26.69
N PRO A 659 6.88 -31.43 27.04
CA PRO A 659 7.24 -31.73 28.42
C PRO A 659 7.35 -30.46 29.28
N GLY A 660 7.33 -30.63 30.61
CA GLY A 660 7.55 -29.56 31.57
C GLY A 660 6.30 -28.77 31.94
N LEU A 661 6.44 -27.82 32.85
CA LEU A 661 5.39 -26.97 33.36
C LEU A 661 5.08 -25.78 32.44
N TRP A 662 3.92 -25.18 32.60
CA TRP A 662 3.58 -23.92 31.94
C TRP A 662 4.44 -22.77 32.50
N ASN A 663 5.00 -21.98 31.58
CA ASN A 663 5.66 -20.73 31.96
C ASN A 663 4.59 -19.63 32.12
N LYS A 664 4.36 -19.20 33.36
CA LYS A 664 3.36 -18.21 33.76
C LYS A 664 3.98 -16.82 34.05
N THR A 665 5.11 -16.46 33.45
CA THR A 665 5.80 -15.18 33.72
C THR A 665 5.16 -13.95 33.11
N LEU A 666 4.18 -14.11 32.20
CA LEU A 666 3.45 -13.00 31.60
C LEU A 666 2.23 -12.63 32.46
N THR A 667 2.50 -11.96 33.57
CA THR A 667 1.52 -11.60 34.62
C THR A 667 0.97 -10.19 34.48
N THR A 668 1.64 -9.31 33.72
CA THR A 668 1.23 -7.90 33.55
C THR A 668 0.45 -7.73 32.26
N GLY A 669 -0.72 -7.13 32.34
CA GLY A 669 -1.54 -6.78 31.18
C GLY A 669 -1.18 -5.39 30.65
N HIS A 670 -0.72 -5.32 29.40
CA HIS A 670 -0.39 -4.05 28.72
C HIS A 670 -1.50 -3.56 27.77
N ARG A 671 -2.65 -4.22 27.79
CA ARG A 671 -3.77 -3.88 26.91
C ARG A 671 -4.62 -2.75 27.45
N PHE A 672 -4.93 -2.80 28.73
CA PHE A 672 -5.88 -1.89 29.32
C PHE A 672 -5.22 -0.53 29.61
N SER A 673 -5.63 0.50 28.87
CA SER A 673 -5.33 1.90 29.25
C SER A 673 -6.31 2.43 30.29
N ASN A 674 -7.45 1.75 30.50
CA ASN A 674 -8.44 2.04 31.52
C ASN A 674 -8.27 1.11 32.73
N PRO A 675 -7.90 1.63 33.91
CA PRO A 675 -7.77 0.86 35.16
C PRO A 675 -9.06 0.12 35.56
N SER A 676 -10.23 0.73 35.32
CA SER A 676 -11.51 0.12 35.65
C SER A 676 -11.79 -1.14 34.82
N LEU A 677 -11.32 -1.19 33.57
CA LEU A 677 -11.40 -2.42 32.74
C LEU A 677 -10.52 -3.54 33.29
N ALA A 678 -9.30 -3.21 33.71
CA ALA A 678 -8.41 -4.17 34.32
C ALA A 678 -9.02 -4.74 35.61
N HIS A 679 -9.61 -3.88 36.45
CA HIS A 679 -10.29 -4.24 37.67
C HIS A 679 -11.51 -5.13 37.39
N LEU A 680 -12.37 -4.77 36.44
CA LEU A 680 -13.52 -5.56 36.01
C LEU A 680 -13.10 -6.96 35.53
N ALA A 681 -12.08 -7.04 34.69
CA ALA A 681 -11.55 -8.31 34.20
C ALA A 681 -10.97 -9.16 35.34
N GLY A 682 -10.33 -8.54 36.33
CA GLY A 682 -9.86 -9.20 37.53
C GLY A 682 -10.99 -9.77 38.37
N LYS A 683 -12.04 -8.97 38.66
CA LYS A 683 -13.21 -9.44 39.40
C LYS A 683 -14.00 -10.54 38.68
N PHE A 684 -14.06 -10.47 37.35
CA PHE A 684 -14.74 -11.49 36.56
C PHE A 684 -14.12 -12.89 36.73
N GLN A 685 -12.84 -12.96 37.05
CA GLN A 685 -12.16 -14.24 37.29
C GLN A 685 -12.74 -14.99 38.50
N ASN A 686 -13.40 -14.33 39.45
CA ASN A 686 -14.08 -14.98 40.57
C ASN A 686 -15.30 -15.82 40.15
N LEU A 687 -15.75 -15.67 38.90
CA LEU A 687 -16.80 -16.51 38.33
C LEU A 687 -16.28 -17.86 37.75
N PHE A 688 -14.95 -18.01 37.66
CA PHE A 688 -14.31 -19.27 37.26
C PHE A 688 -14.10 -20.18 38.47
N ASP A 689 -13.90 -21.47 38.18
CA ASP A 689 -13.47 -22.45 39.19
C ASP A 689 -12.15 -22.02 39.86
N GLU A 690 -11.92 -22.42 41.10
CA GLU A 690 -10.75 -22.06 41.90
C GLU A 690 -9.41 -22.33 41.17
N ASN A 691 -9.35 -23.44 40.40
CA ASN A 691 -8.15 -23.79 39.62
C ASN A 691 -7.82 -22.84 38.47
N LEU A 692 -8.78 -22.05 38.01
CA LEU A 692 -8.63 -21.07 36.95
C LEU A 692 -8.44 -19.65 37.51
N ASN A 693 -8.79 -19.44 38.76
CA ASN A 693 -8.60 -18.16 39.45
C ASN A 693 -7.18 -18.10 40.04
N ASP A 694 -6.20 -17.67 39.23
CA ASP A 694 -4.80 -17.55 39.67
C ASP A 694 -4.50 -16.25 40.41
N GLY A 695 -5.52 -15.43 40.69
CA GLY A 695 -5.39 -14.14 41.41
C GLY A 695 -4.56 -13.10 40.65
N ILE A 696 -4.14 -13.36 39.41
CA ILE A 696 -3.34 -12.46 38.61
C ILE A 696 -4.25 -11.39 37.99
N VAL A 697 -4.17 -10.19 38.54
CA VAL A 697 -4.85 -9.01 38.01
C VAL A 697 -3.97 -8.37 36.94
N ALA A 698 -4.55 -8.07 35.77
CA ALA A 698 -3.87 -7.26 34.77
C ALA A 698 -3.65 -5.87 35.33
N GLU A 699 -2.38 -5.49 35.62
CA GLU A 699 -2.06 -4.13 36.00
C GLU A 699 -2.18 -3.21 34.79
N PRO A 700 -2.80 -2.01 34.93
CA PRO A 700 -2.87 -1.04 33.86
C PRO A 700 -1.47 -0.54 33.48
N ASP A 701 -1.24 -0.31 32.20
CA ASP A 701 0.03 0.26 31.73
C ASP A 701 0.13 1.73 32.18
N THR A 702 0.95 2.00 33.20
CA THR A 702 1.17 3.33 33.78
C THR A 702 1.98 4.28 32.89
N ASN A 703 2.45 3.81 31.72
CA ASN A 703 3.24 4.63 30.78
C ASN A 703 2.41 5.46 29.80
N TYR A 704 1.10 5.33 29.78
CA TYR A 704 0.22 6.22 29.01
C TYR A 704 0.04 7.53 29.82
N GLY A 705 0.55 8.60 29.22
CA GLY A 705 0.60 9.93 29.85
C GLY A 705 -0.75 10.43 30.37
N ASN A 706 -0.68 11.30 31.39
CA ASN A 706 -1.78 11.95 32.12
C ASN A 706 -2.69 12.85 31.25
N GLY A 707 -3.23 12.33 30.16
CA GLY A 707 -4.36 12.94 29.46
C GLY A 707 -5.65 12.52 30.14
N PHE A 708 -6.50 13.45 30.53
CA PHE A 708 -7.87 13.20 30.95
C PHE A 708 -8.64 12.51 29.81
N GLN A 709 -8.56 11.19 29.69
CA GLN A 709 -9.41 10.39 28.85
C GLN A 709 -10.60 9.96 29.71
N PHE A 710 -11.81 10.37 29.31
CA PHE A 710 -13.06 9.85 29.87
C PHE A 710 -13.18 8.39 29.45
N ASN A 711 -12.73 7.50 30.31
CA ASN A 711 -12.85 6.08 30.11
C ASN A 711 -14.29 5.64 30.41
N ILE A 712 -14.99 5.10 29.43
CA ILE A 712 -16.40 4.73 29.57
C ILE A 712 -16.49 3.27 29.97
N LEU A 713 -17.22 3.03 31.07
CA LEU A 713 -17.66 1.70 31.48
C LEU A 713 -19.19 1.78 31.65
N LYS A 714 -19.94 1.21 30.67
CA LYS A 714 -21.39 1.30 30.62
C LYS A 714 -22.00 -0.08 30.58
N TYR A 715 -23.10 -0.27 31.33
CA TYR A 715 -23.87 -1.48 31.36
C TYR A 715 -25.36 -1.22 31.10
N SER A 716 -26.00 -2.09 30.31
CA SER A 716 -27.45 -2.08 30.08
C SER A 716 -28.01 -3.50 30.19
N TYR A 717 -29.15 -3.63 30.85
CA TYR A 717 -29.90 -4.89 30.94
C TYR A 717 -31.25 -4.76 30.26
N LEU A 718 -31.51 -5.63 29.29
CA LEU A 718 -32.76 -5.69 28.54
C LEU A 718 -33.47 -7.01 28.84
N ASN A 719 -34.61 -6.95 29.53
CA ASN A 719 -35.40 -8.16 29.86
C ASN A 719 -36.04 -8.72 28.59
N SER A 720 -35.69 -9.95 28.21
CA SER A 720 -36.17 -10.59 27.00
C SER A 720 -37.66 -10.95 27.01
N SER A 721 -38.31 -11.00 28.20
CA SER A 721 -39.73 -11.37 28.37
C SER A 721 -40.70 -10.22 28.10
N ASN A 722 -40.22 -8.96 28.11
CA ASN A 722 -41.08 -7.78 28.08
C ASN A 722 -41.15 -7.01 26.75
N SER A 723 -40.43 -7.46 25.70
CA SER A 723 -40.33 -6.71 24.47
C SER A 723 -40.57 -7.58 23.24
N THR A 724 -41.52 -7.19 22.39
CA THR A 724 -41.76 -7.82 21.08
C THR A 724 -40.67 -7.44 20.05
N ASN A 725 -39.81 -6.47 20.34
CA ASN A 725 -38.79 -5.99 19.42
C ASN A 725 -37.46 -5.71 20.13
N ILE A 726 -36.91 -6.72 20.80
CA ILE A 726 -35.67 -6.61 21.59
C ILE A 726 -34.47 -6.15 20.77
N TYR A 727 -34.36 -6.57 19.50
CA TYR A 727 -33.24 -6.20 18.63
C TYR A 727 -33.26 -4.73 18.24
N GLU A 728 -34.46 -4.16 18.08
CA GLU A 728 -34.62 -2.72 17.87
C GLU A 728 -34.15 -1.91 19.08
N ASN A 729 -34.53 -2.34 20.29
CA ASN A 729 -34.10 -1.67 21.52
C ASN A 729 -32.57 -1.69 21.67
N VAL A 730 -31.95 -2.83 21.39
CA VAL A 730 -30.47 -2.95 21.38
C VAL A 730 -29.85 -2.00 20.35
N TYR A 731 -30.45 -1.95 19.15
CA TYR A 731 -29.96 -1.07 18.10
C TYR A 731 -30.04 0.42 18.50
N GLN A 732 -31.16 0.84 19.09
CA GLN A 732 -31.33 2.21 19.56
C GLN A 732 -30.30 2.56 20.66
N GLU A 733 -30.08 1.69 21.65
CA GLU A 733 -29.04 1.93 22.67
C GLU A 733 -27.64 2.09 22.08
N ILE A 734 -27.32 1.30 21.05
CA ILE A 734 -26.04 1.41 20.35
C ILE A 734 -25.93 2.75 19.61
N ILE A 735 -26.97 3.14 18.89
CA ILE A 735 -27.00 4.42 18.16
C ILE A 735 -26.94 5.61 19.12
N ASP A 736 -27.68 5.55 20.22
CA ASP A 736 -27.62 6.56 21.26
C ASP A 736 -26.23 6.68 21.88
N PHE A 737 -25.56 5.56 22.15
CA PHE A 737 -24.18 5.55 22.61
C PHE A 737 -23.23 6.20 21.60
N ILE A 738 -23.31 5.81 20.33
CA ILE A 738 -22.47 6.35 19.26
C ILE A 738 -22.70 7.86 19.08
N ASN A 739 -23.93 8.34 19.18
CA ASN A 739 -24.29 9.75 19.01
C ASN A 739 -23.92 10.61 20.24
N THR A 740 -24.06 10.06 21.43
CA THR A 740 -23.75 10.76 22.69
C THR A 740 -22.24 10.92 22.86
N GLU A 741 -21.48 9.87 22.55
CA GLU A 741 -20.02 9.84 22.71
C GLU A 741 -19.30 10.33 21.47
N SER A 742 -19.53 11.59 21.09
CA SER A 742 -19.00 12.21 19.86
C SER A 742 -17.46 12.22 19.75
N SER A 743 -16.74 12.05 20.85
CA SER A 743 -15.29 11.92 20.89
C SER A 743 -14.79 10.59 20.31
N ILE A 744 -15.63 9.54 20.30
CA ILE A 744 -15.28 8.20 19.83
C ILE A 744 -15.53 8.10 18.32
N LYS A 745 -14.50 7.78 17.57
CA LYS A 745 -14.62 7.64 16.11
C LYS A 745 -15.18 6.25 15.76
N LEU A 746 -16.06 6.17 14.78
CA LEU A 746 -16.62 4.89 14.30
C LEU A 746 -15.57 3.82 13.98
N LYS A 747 -14.42 4.24 13.45
CA LYS A 747 -13.31 3.32 13.16
C LYS A 747 -12.73 2.60 14.39
N ASP A 748 -12.90 3.20 15.57
CA ASP A 748 -12.37 2.70 16.84
C ASP A 748 -13.38 1.86 17.62
N ILE A 749 -14.62 1.73 17.09
CA ILE A 749 -15.71 0.96 17.70
C ILE A 749 -15.79 -0.42 17.04
N VAL A 750 -15.90 -1.44 17.88
CA VAL A 750 -16.26 -2.81 17.49
C VAL A 750 -17.45 -3.27 18.29
N ILE A 751 -18.47 -3.79 17.61
CA ILE A 751 -19.63 -4.45 18.22
C ILE A 751 -19.36 -5.96 18.15
N ILE A 752 -19.31 -6.62 19.29
CA ILE A 752 -19.18 -8.07 19.37
C ILE A 752 -20.39 -8.70 20.06
N GLY A 753 -20.79 -9.85 19.57
CA GLY A 753 -21.96 -10.55 20.14
C GLY A 753 -21.74 -12.05 20.28
N SER A 754 -22.46 -12.66 21.24
CA SER A 754 -22.48 -14.12 21.36
C SER A 754 -23.27 -14.79 20.24
N GLN A 755 -24.22 -14.08 19.61
CA GLN A 755 -25.12 -14.56 18.57
C GLN A 755 -24.96 -13.76 17.27
N THR A 756 -25.02 -14.43 16.11
CA THR A 756 -24.85 -13.79 14.79
C THR A 756 -26.08 -13.02 14.34
N GLU A 757 -27.30 -13.48 14.70
CA GLU A 757 -28.55 -12.89 14.18
C GLU A 757 -28.75 -11.44 14.62
N ILE A 758 -28.45 -11.12 15.88
CA ILE A 758 -28.50 -9.73 16.35
C ILE A 758 -27.46 -8.84 15.65
N LEU A 759 -26.28 -9.38 15.38
CA LEU A 759 -25.25 -8.65 14.67
C LEU A 759 -25.64 -8.36 13.22
N LYS A 760 -26.29 -9.31 12.54
CA LYS A 760 -26.87 -9.10 11.19
C LYS A 760 -27.96 -8.04 11.21
N TYR A 761 -28.78 -8.02 12.27
CA TYR A 761 -29.83 -7.01 12.42
C TYR A 761 -29.23 -5.61 12.58
N ILE A 762 -28.23 -5.46 13.43
CA ILE A 762 -27.54 -4.19 13.67
C ILE A 762 -26.81 -3.73 12.40
N ASP A 763 -26.09 -4.62 11.73
CA ASP A 763 -25.38 -4.33 10.47
C ASP A 763 -26.33 -3.77 9.41
N PHE A 764 -27.44 -4.46 9.18
CA PHE A 764 -28.45 -4.06 8.18
C PHE A 764 -29.05 -2.69 8.49
N ASN A 765 -29.52 -2.48 9.72
CA ASN A 765 -30.16 -1.22 10.11
C ASN A 765 -29.14 -0.05 10.13
N PHE A 766 -27.92 -0.28 10.61
CA PHE A 766 -26.88 0.75 10.59
C PHE A 766 -26.55 1.22 9.17
N ARG A 767 -26.37 0.31 8.25
CA ARG A 767 -26.08 0.65 6.84
C ARG A 767 -27.25 1.39 6.20
N ASN A 768 -28.49 0.96 6.45
CA ASN A 768 -29.68 1.58 5.88
C ASN A 768 -29.97 2.97 6.46
N SER A 769 -29.83 3.15 7.78
CA SER A 769 -30.16 4.42 8.44
C SER A 769 -29.07 5.49 8.25
N THR A 770 -27.79 5.08 8.19
CA THR A 770 -26.66 6.03 8.12
C THR A 770 -26.06 6.19 6.73
N GLY A 771 -26.32 5.26 5.80
CA GLY A 771 -25.64 5.18 4.51
C GLY A 771 -24.14 4.79 4.60
N LYS A 772 -23.63 4.49 5.82
CA LYS A 772 -22.22 4.17 6.05
C LYS A 772 -21.97 2.67 5.91
N LYS A 773 -20.77 2.31 5.45
CA LYS A 773 -20.33 0.92 5.34
C LYS A 773 -19.91 0.36 6.71
N THR A 774 -19.97 -0.97 6.81
CA THR A 774 -19.51 -1.76 7.96
C THR A 774 -18.43 -2.76 7.52
N THR A 775 -17.72 -3.30 8.49
CA THR A 775 -16.77 -4.42 8.28
C THR A 775 -17.19 -5.57 9.21
N VAL A 776 -17.51 -6.72 8.66
CA VAL A 776 -18.12 -7.83 9.40
C VAL A 776 -17.31 -9.13 9.30
N THR A 777 -17.54 -10.09 10.23
CA THR A 777 -16.94 -11.45 10.19
C THR A 777 -17.96 -12.53 9.81
N PHE A 778 -19.14 -12.14 9.37
CA PHE A 778 -20.26 -13.06 9.04
C PHE A 778 -20.91 -12.61 7.73
N LEU A 779 -21.72 -13.48 7.12
CA LEU A 779 -22.48 -13.10 5.93
C LEU A 779 -23.59 -12.10 6.28
N SER A 780 -23.71 -11.04 5.49
CA SER A 780 -24.85 -10.13 5.57
C SER A 780 -26.14 -10.83 5.12
N LYS A 781 -27.30 -10.28 5.48
CA LYS A 781 -28.59 -10.78 4.98
C LYS A 781 -28.68 -10.72 3.45
N GLU A 782 -28.08 -9.72 2.84
CA GLU A 782 -28.02 -9.57 1.39
C GLU A 782 -27.16 -10.65 0.73
N ASP A 783 -26.02 -11.00 1.34
CA ASP A 783 -25.13 -12.06 0.86
C ASP A 783 -25.84 -13.43 0.92
N GLU A 784 -26.54 -13.72 2.02
CA GLU A 784 -27.33 -14.95 2.16
C GLU A 784 -28.45 -15.05 1.14
N ASN A 785 -29.16 -13.93 0.89
CA ASN A 785 -30.20 -13.85 -0.13
C ASN A 785 -29.65 -14.05 -1.56
N LYS A 786 -28.44 -13.58 -1.86
CA LYS A 786 -27.81 -13.84 -3.16
C LYS A 786 -27.53 -15.32 -3.37
N ILE A 787 -26.98 -16.00 -2.37
CA ILE A 787 -26.71 -17.45 -2.45
C ILE A 787 -28.02 -18.24 -2.56
N SER A 788 -29.05 -17.89 -1.77
CA SER A 788 -30.35 -18.55 -1.78
C SER A 788 -31.11 -18.43 -3.12
N ARG A 789 -30.89 -17.36 -3.87
CA ARG A 789 -31.44 -17.21 -5.23
C ARG A 789 -30.80 -18.11 -6.25
N GLN A 790 -29.56 -18.55 -6.00
CA GLN A 790 -28.78 -19.40 -6.93
C GLN A 790 -28.89 -20.89 -6.60
N SER A 791 -29.21 -21.24 -5.38
CA SER A 791 -29.25 -22.62 -4.88
C SER A 791 -30.27 -22.76 -3.76
N GLU A 792 -30.97 -23.89 -3.70
CA GLU A 792 -31.85 -24.20 -2.56
C GLU A 792 -31.02 -24.30 -1.28
N GLN A 793 -31.52 -23.72 -0.17
CA GLN A 793 -30.79 -23.59 1.11
C GLN A 793 -30.33 -24.95 1.70
N ALA A 794 -31.05 -26.04 1.41
CA ALA A 794 -30.67 -27.38 1.83
C ALA A 794 -29.67 -28.08 0.88
N SER A 795 -29.29 -27.46 -0.23
CA SER A 795 -28.43 -28.09 -1.23
C SER A 795 -26.96 -28.08 -0.82
N PHE A 796 -26.20 -29.07 -1.24
CA PHE A 796 -24.74 -29.12 -1.05
C PHE A 796 -24.05 -27.91 -1.71
N ALA A 797 -24.60 -27.41 -2.81
CA ALA A 797 -24.09 -26.21 -3.49
C ALA A 797 -24.22 -24.96 -2.61
N TYR A 798 -25.39 -24.76 -1.97
CA TYR A 798 -25.61 -23.67 -1.03
C TYR A 798 -24.62 -23.72 0.13
N GLN A 799 -24.47 -24.86 0.78
CA GLN A 799 -23.57 -25.08 1.91
C GLN A 799 -22.10 -24.78 1.54
N ARG A 800 -21.67 -25.22 0.36
CA ARG A 800 -20.34 -24.98 -0.17
C ARG A 800 -20.11 -23.49 -0.40
N ASP A 801 -21.03 -22.80 -1.08
CA ASP A 801 -20.89 -21.41 -1.47
C ASP A 801 -21.02 -20.47 -0.26
N TYR A 802 -21.90 -20.82 0.69
CA TYR A 802 -22.01 -20.17 1.99
C TYR A 802 -20.67 -20.22 2.75
N LYS A 803 -20.11 -21.43 2.90
CA LYS A 803 -18.83 -21.64 3.61
C LYS A 803 -17.67 -20.94 2.92
N ARG A 804 -17.65 -20.96 1.58
CA ARG A 804 -16.65 -20.26 0.78
C ARG A 804 -16.72 -18.75 1.03
N LEU A 805 -17.89 -18.15 0.95
CA LEU A 805 -18.08 -16.73 1.15
C LEU A 805 -17.83 -16.30 2.60
N GLU A 806 -18.26 -17.10 3.57
CA GLU A 806 -17.94 -16.88 4.99
C GLU A 806 -16.42 -16.82 5.24
N ASN A 807 -15.67 -17.79 4.69
CA ASN A 807 -14.22 -17.81 4.82
C ASN A 807 -13.56 -16.57 4.19
N VAL A 808 -14.06 -16.14 3.03
CA VAL A 808 -13.58 -14.92 2.35
C VAL A 808 -13.84 -13.70 3.21
N ILE A 809 -15.01 -13.53 3.81
CA ILE A 809 -15.35 -12.42 4.71
C ILE A 809 -14.45 -12.43 5.95
N LYS A 810 -14.26 -13.59 6.59
CA LYS A 810 -13.34 -13.72 7.74
C LYS A 810 -11.90 -13.42 7.40
N THR A 811 -11.43 -13.86 6.24
CA THR A 811 -10.06 -13.55 5.76
C THR A 811 -9.83 -12.06 5.53
N ARG A 812 -10.88 -11.28 5.28
CA ARG A 812 -10.82 -9.84 5.03
C ARG A 812 -10.94 -8.97 6.24
N PHE A 813 -11.38 -9.52 7.33
CA PHE A 813 -11.60 -8.73 8.53
C PHE A 813 -10.30 -8.04 8.96
N THR A 814 -10.37 -6.72 9.11
CA THR A 814 -9.23 -5.88 9.54
C THR A 814 -9.73 -4.70 10.37
N MET A 815 -8.91 -4.27 11.31
CA MET A 815 -9.18 -3.07 12.13
C MET A 815 -8.81 -1.76 11.43
N GLN A 816 -8.11 -1.81 10.29
CA GLN A 816 -7.55 -0.64 9.61
C GLN A 816 -8.56 0.14 8.75
N THR A 817 -9.82 -0.31 8.65
CA THR A 817 -10.87 0.43 7.92
C THR A 817 -11.47 1.55 8.76
N ASN A 818 -11.98 2.59 8.09
CA ASN A 818 -12.72 3.69 8.73
C ASN A 818 -14.18 3.32 9.06
N HIS A 819 -14.56 2.05 8.95
CA HIS A 819 -15.93 1.56 9.16
C HIS A 819 -16.18 1.14 10.61
N LEU A 820 -17.44 1.08 11.00
CA LEU A 820 -17.89 0.34 12.16
C LEU A 820 -17.64 -1.16 11.94
N LYS A 821 -17.10 -1.87 12.94
CA LYS A 821 -16.83 -3.31 12.86
C LYS A 821 -17.85 -4.09 13.67
N LEU A 822 -18.31 -5.22 13.11
CA LEU A 822 -19.17 -6.16 13.83
C LEU A 822 -18.62 -7.58 13.69
N SER A 823 -18.58 -8.32 14.80
CA SER A 823 -18.02 -9.67 14.83
C SER A 823 -18.68 -10.53 15.89
N THR A 824 -18.65 -11.84 15.71
CA THR A 824 -18.91 -12.73 16.85
C THR A 824 -17.71 -12.68 17.82
N ILE A 825 -17.96 -12.94 19.12
CA ILE A 825 -16.88 -12.99 20.13
C ILE A 825 -15.82 -14.01 19.72
N GLN A 826 -16.23 -15.16 19.19
CA GLN A 826 -15.33 -16.22 18.74
C GLN A 826 -14.44 -15.77 17.57
N SER A 827 -15.00 -15.06 16.60
CA SER A 827 -14.22 -14.55 15.43
C SER A 827 -13.35 -13.36 15.80
N PHE A 828 -13.68 -12.59 16.84
CA PHE A 828 -12.89 -11.46 17.33
C PHE A 828 -11.87 -11.87 18.40
N LYS A 829 -11.86 -13.13 18.83
CA LYS A 829 -10.85 -13.64 19.76
C LYS A 829 -9.43 -13.38 19.25
N GLY A 830 -8.56 -12.86 20.10
CA GLY A 830 -7.20 -12.45 19.76
C GLY A 830 -7.07 -10.99 19.29
N TRP A 831 -8.10 -10.40 18.70
CA TRP A 831 -8.15 -8.97 18.35
C TRP A 831 -8.40 -8.10 19.58
N GLU A 832 -8.23 -6.80 19.39
CA GLU A 832 -8.45 -5.77 20.41
C GLU A 832 -8.91 -4.46 19.76
N ALA A 833 -9.69 -3.65 20.48
CA ALA A 833 -10.19 -2.37 20.00
C ALA A 833 -10.18 -1.31 21.10
N PRO A 834 -10.04 0.00 20.75
CA PRO A 834 -10.20 1.07 21.73
C PRO A 834 -11.57 1.01 22.43
N THR A 835 -12.66 0.84 21.67
CA THR A 835 -14.02 0.78 22.19
C THR A 835 -14.70 -0.52 21.76
N VAL A 836 -15.23 -1.26 22.72
CA VAL A 836 -15.99 -2.49 22.48
C VAL A 836 -17.40 -2.35 23.02
N ILE A 837 -18.38 -2.66 22.18
CA ILE A 837 -19.79 -2.90 22.59
C ILE A 837 -19.99 -4.41 22.59
N CYS A 838 -20.17 -4.99 23.76
CA CYS A 838 -20.27 -6.44 23.95
C CYS A 838 -21.72 -6.83 24.24
N ILE A 839 -22.34 -7.57 23.33
CA ILE A 839 -23.73 -8.04 23.45
C ILE A 839 -23.73 -9.46 23.97
N ILE A 840 -24.33 -9.67 25.13
CA ILE A 840 -24.50 -10.96 25.79
C ILE A 840 -25.97 -11.34 25.67
N GLN A 841 -26.27 -12.44 25.03
CA GLN A 841 -27.64 -12.92 24.84
C GLN A 841 -27.83 -14.31 25.44
N ASN A 842 -28.92 -14.55 26.14
CA ASN A 842 -29.27 -15.81 26.72
C ASN A 842 -29.75 -16.82 25.65
N ASP A 843 -29.29 -18.06 25.76
CA ASP A 843 -29.55 -19.13 24.78
C ASP A 843 -30.95 -19.74 24.91
N LYS A 844 -31.99 -19.04 24.46
CA LYS A 844 -33.31 -19.67 24.29
C LYS A 844 -33.53 -20.34 22.92
N TYR A 845 -32.64 -20.09 21.95
CA TYR A 845 -32.79 -20.50 20.53
C TYR A 845 -31.46 -20.87 19.87
N SER A 846 -30.45 -21.32 20.63
CA SER A 846 -29.18 -21.68 19.97
C SER A 846 -29.32 -23.07 19.32
N ASP A 847 -28.92 -23.16 18.03
CA ASP A 847 -28.32 -24.36 17.51
C ASP A 847 -27.29 -24.88 18.54
N GLU A 848 -27.27 -26.13 18.83
CA GLU A 848 -26.63 -26.82 19.99
C GLU A 848 -25.14 -26.54 20.26
N ASN A 849 -24.51 -25.57 19.60
CA ASN A 849 -23.06 -25.38 19.55
C ASN A 849 -22.49 -24.11 20.19
N VAL A 850 -23.30 -23.17 20.70
CA VAL A 850 -22.79 -21.97 21.34
C VAL A 850 -23.35 -21.81 22.76
N ILE A 851 -22.68 -22.45 23.72
CA ILE A 851 -23.01 -22.27 25.16
C ILE A 851 -22.40 -20.94 25.61
N LEU A 852 -23.21 -20.04 26.17
CA LEU A 852 -22.76 -18.84 26.84
C LEU A 852 -22.01 -19.20 28.12
N SER A 853 -20.69 -19.22 28.04
CA SER A 853 -19.82 -19.64 29.16
C SER A 853 -19.06 -18.43 29.75
N ASN A 854 -18.48 -18.61 30.93
CA ASN A 854 -17.63 -17.62 31.56
C ASN A 854 -16.46 -17.25 30.64
N GLU A 855 -15.86 -18.23 29.95
CA GLU A 855 -14.77 -18.06 29.01
C GLU A 855 -15.16 -17.17 27.82
N LEU A 856 -16.37 -17.34 27.30
CA LEU A 856 -16.87 -16.53 26.18
C LEU A 856 -17.08 -15.09 26.60
N VAL A 857 -17.74 -14.84 27.72
CA VAL A 857 -18.00 -13.51 28.27
C VAL A 857 -16.68 -12.82 28.63
N TYR A 858 -15.79 -13.53 29.34
CA TYR A 858 -14.46 -13.06 29.67
C TYR A 858 -13.65 -12.67 28.42
N THR A 859 -13.70 -13.52 27.40
CA THR A 859 -13.07 -13.23 26.11
C THR A 859 -13.62 -11.92 25.53
N GLY A 860 -14.93 -11.73 25.55
CA GLY A 860 -15.57 -10.52 25.00
C GLY A 860 -15.15 -9.25 25.74
N ILE A 861 -15.33 -9.19 27.04
CA ILE A 861 -15.03 -7.98 27.84
C ILE A 861 -13.55 -7.61 27.84
N THR A 862 -12.65 -8.59 27.71
CA THR A 862 -11.20 -8.35 27.64
C THR A 862 -10.70 -7.89 26.27
N ARG A 863 -11.57 -7.64 25.29
CA ARG A 863 -11.16 -7.08 23.97
C ARG A 863 -11.03 -5.57 23.99
N ALA A 864 -11.69 -4.90 24.94
CA ALA A 864 -11.64 -3.45 25.08
C ALA A 864 -10.27 -2.97 25.62
N LYS A 865 -9.78 -1.82 25.13
CA LYS A 865 -8.60 -1.12 25.64
C LYS A 865 -8.97 0.05 26.55
N GLU A 866 -9.93 0.84 26.12
CA GLU A 866 -10.30 2.13 26.73
C GLU A 866 -11.74 2.13 27.21
N ASN A 867 -12.68 1.76 26.33
CA ASN A 867 -14.11 1.87 26.59
C ASN A 867 -14.80 0.52 26.40
N LEU A 868 -15.69 0.20 27.32
CA LEU A 868 -16.54 -0.98 27.26
C LEU A 868 -17.99 -0.61 27.52
N PHE A 869 -18.89 -1.03 26.61
CA PHE A 869 -20.32 -1.03 26.82
C PHE A 869 -20.83 -2.47 26.76
N VAL A 870 -21.40 -3.00 27.85
CA VAL A 870 -21.99 -4.32 27.90
C VAL A 870 -23.51 -4.21 27.82
N ILE A 871 -24.11 -4.88 26.83
CA ILE A 871 -25.58 -5.00 26.68
C ILE A 871 -25.95 -6.46 26.97
N ASN A 872 -26.67 -6.70 28.05
CA ASN A 872 -27.08 -8.02 28.47
C ASN A 872 -28.58 -8.24 28.18
N ILE A 873 -28.88 -9.24 27.34
CA ILE A 873 -30.24 -9.57 26.93
C ILE A 873 -30.72 -10.81 27.72
N GLY A 874 -31.39 -10.56 28.84
CA GLY A 874 -32.09 -11.57 29.63
C GLY A 874 -31.21 -12.63 30.29
N ASN A 875 -29.89 -12.40 30.44
CA ASN A 875 -29.03 -13.33 31.18
C ASN A 875 -28.87 -12.89 32.64
N GLU A 876 -29.60 -13.54 33.57
CA GLU A 876 -29.61 -13.18 34.98
C GLU A 876 -28.27 -13.47 35.70
N LYS A 877 -27.58 -14.56 35.33
CA LYS A 877 -26.25 -14.90 35.91
C LYS A 877 -25.23 -13.78 35.81
N TYR A 878 -25.14 -13.14 34.65
CA TYR A 878 -24.19 -12.03 34.45
C TYR A 878 -24.79 -10.67 34.80
N HIS A 879 -26.12 -10.57 34.97
CA HIS A 879 -26.77 -9.33 35.38
C HIS A 879 -26.31 -8.87 36.74
N GLU A 880 -26.35 -9.74 37.75
CA GLU A 880 -25.88 -9.43 39.11
C GLU A 880 -24.41 -8.96 39.08
N PHE A 881 -23.54 -9.68 38.36
CA PHE A 881 -22.13 -9.33 38.29
C PHE A 881 -21.90 -7.94 37.70
N PHE A 882 -22.51 -7.65 36.54
CA PHE A 882 -22.29 -6.38 35.87
C PHE A 882 -22.97 -5.21 36.59
N GLN A 883 -24.11 -5.41 37.20
CA GLN A 883 -24.82 -4.41 38.01
C GLN A 883 -23.94 -3.95 39.19
N ASP A 884 -23.30 -4.89 39.87
CA ASP A 884 -22.45 -4.59 41.03
C ASP A 884 -21.09 -3.98 40.68
N ASN A 885 -20.62 -4.14 39.44
CA ASN A 885 -19.25 -3.80 39.08
C ASN A 885 -19.13 -2.73 37.97
N MET A 886 -20.25 -2.33 37.33
CA MET A 886 -20.23 -1.34 36.25
C MET A 886 -21.17 -0.15 36.48
N ASN A 887 -21.95 -0.11 37.58
CA ASN A 887 -22.81 1.02 37.93
C ASN A 887 -22.17 1.99 38.90
#